data_47d402dafd603c191fbbe72bbfed536c
#
_entry.id   47d402dafd603c191fbbe72bbfed536c
#
_cell.length_a   1.000
_cell.length_b   1.000
_cell.length_c   1.000
_cell.angle_alpha   90.00
_cell.angle_beta   90.00
_cell.angle_gamma   90.00
#
_symmetry.space_group_name_H-M   'P 1'
#
loop_
_entity.id
_entity.type
_entity.pdbx_description
1 polymer ?
#
loop_
_entity_poly.entity_id
_entity_poly.type
_entity_poly.pdbx_seq_one_letter_code
_entity_poly.pdbx_strand_id
1 'polypeptide(L)'
;MQSKGAIKLLAVLLALACVYQLSFTFKTRSVEKKASEYAAQFPLDQQGEAEQHYLDSVQNLGVYNLGFKKFTYKECKEKELNLGLDLKGGMNVMLEVQVEDVVKALAGDSQHDPAFVGAIAEANAALKDGTSKDYISDFVKAYQRLSNGGSLAAIFVSPDRKDITLESSDADVEKILKKETDAAIAASFNVLRSRIDHFGVTQPNIMRLPNSHRILVELPGVKEPQRVRDLLQGTASLEFWLTYDAREVLPALAAADKLVKAELAELPAATQPETASAEAEAVGEQTASGDAAGLIAEIGADSVAAAGQVDAGRYDRTQNPLLAVLDPSYAGVAAIGAAYKADMAAVNEYLANPAVRELFPADIDFKWGVKGDDKIDGRYYLYAIKVSTPDGKAPLDGSVVTSATEQYAQRGATAEVSMTMNGEGTQEWARLTGENIGKCIAIVLDGYVYSAPRVNTKIDKGSSQITGDFTIQEAKDLANVLNSGKVPAPAKIIQDTVVGPSLGQESINAGMLSFVIAFILVLLYMGLFYKTAGWMSDVALLTNVFLLMGVLVSFGAVLTLPGIAGIVLTMGMAVDANVIIYERIKEELRGGKGLSLAIKDGFSNAYSAIIDGNLTTIITGIVLFIFGNGPVQGFATTLIIGIITSFFSAVFITRLLIEWIVARWGHISFSRKWSENFLNNTHFDFIRVRKVGYTIAVVLIALSCISFVARGLNLGAEFTGGRAYVIRFDKAVSAEEVRQNLGEAFSQHAGADASAISFEVKQYGNENQMRIVTQYRYDDTSDEATAEVEQIIFDALKPLYSYDISFEQFRNTQTDVNGILTADKIGPSIAKDMTWNAIYSVLFSLIAIGLYITFRFKRWQWASGATLALAVNALFIIGLFSMLYGFVPFNLEVNQAFIAAILTIIGYAINDTVVVFDRIREYLGLYPKRNLKDNVNNAINSTLSRTINTSGTTLVTLLAIFFFGGETIRGFIFALTVGVIVGTVATIFIATPVAYDLMAKRAKIDKE
;
A
#
# COMPACT_ATOMS: atom_id res chain seq x y z
N MET A 1 35.56 27.02 14.39
CA MET A 1 35.69 25.72 13.70
C MET A 1 37.16 25.45 13.38
N GLN A 2 37.73 24.53 14.14
CA GLN A 2 39.18 24.24 14.08
C GLN A 2 39.63 23.35 12.92
N SER A 3 38.74 22.84 12.07
CA SER A 3 39.12 21.92 10.97
C SER A 3 38.33 22.15 9.66
N LYS A 4 38.63 23.28 8.99
CA LYS A 4 38.11 23.52 7.60
C LYS A 4 38.49 22.37 6.65
N GLY A 5 39.64 21.73 6.85
CA GLY A 5 40.06 20.55 6.08
C GLY A 5 39.17 19.34 6.24
N ALA A 6 38.74 19.01 7.47
CA ALA A 6 37.87 17.91 7.73
C ALA A 6 36.49 18.07 7.09
N ILE A 7 35.90 19.26 7.10
CA ILE A 7 34.61 19.53 6.46
C ILE A 7 34.70 19.39 4.94
N LYS A 8 35.78 19.94 4.34
CA LYS A 8 36.03 19.78 2.90
C LYS A 8 36.19 18.31 2.51
N LEU A 9 36.97 17.56 3.30
CA LEU A 9 37.15 16.12 3.07
C LEU A 9 35.82 15.38 3.19
N LEU A 10 35.03 15.64 4.25
CA LEU A 10 33.71 15.02 4.43
C LEU A 10 32.77 15.32 3.26
N ALA A 11 32.71 16.59 2.80
CA ALA A 11 31.88 16.97 1.67
C ALA A 11 32.28 16.26 0.37
N VAL A 12 33.59 16.12 0.12
CA VAL A 12 34.11 15.42 -1.06
C VAL A 12 33.80 13.92 -0.98
N LEU A 13 34.03 13.29 0.18
CA LEU A 13 33.73 11.85 0.38
C LEU A 13 32.24 11.57 0.20
N LEU A 14 31.38 12.41 0.77
CA LEU A 14 29.94 12.29 0.62
C LEU A 14 29.51 12.49 -0.83
N ALA A 15 30.09 13.48 -1.54
CA ALA A 15 29.81 13.67 -2.97
C ALA A 15 30.24 12.46 -3.82
N LEU A 16 31.40 11.89 -3.54
CA LEU A 16 31.88 10.70 -4.25
C LEU A 16 30.96 9.49 -3.99
N ALA A 17 30.50 9.30 -2.75
CA ALA A 17 29.56 8.25 -2.41
C ALA A 17 28.22 8.45 -3.15
N CYS A 18 27.71 9.67 -3.23
CA CYS A 18 26.49 9.98 -3.97
C CYS A 18 26.66 9.74 -5.49
N VAL A 19 27.80 10.15 -6.10
CA VAL A 19 28.10 9.88 -7.51
C VAL A 19 28.13 8.38 -7.78
N TYR A 20 28.83 7.64 -6.91
CA TYR A 20 28.90 6.17 -7.01
C TYR A 20 27.49 5.57 -7.00
N GLN A 21 26.68 5.94 -6.04
CA GLN A 21 25.34 5.36 -5.87
C GLN A 21 24.39 5.76 -7.02
N LEU A 22 24.35 7.02 -7.42
CA LEU A 22 23.50 7.49 -8.51
C LEU A 22 23.92 6.92 -9.88
N SER A 23 25.17 6.52 -10.04
CA SER A 23 25.67 5.95 -11.31
C SER A 23 24.96 4.67 -11.72
N PHE A 24 24.49 3.87 -10.75
CA PHE A 24 23.71 2.67 -11.01
C PHE A 24 22.36 2.99 -11.66
N THR A 25 21.65 4.01 -11.18
CA THR A 25 20.37 4.45 -11.75
C THR A 25 20.51 4.90 -13.22
N PHE A 26 21.58 5.60 -13.55
CA PHE A 26 21.83 5.99 -14.96
C PHE A 26 22.12 4.78 -15.83
N LYS A 27 22.82 3.78 -15.28
CA LYS A 27 23.16 2.59 -16.05
C LYS A 27 21.97 1.66 -16.29
N THR A 28 21.13 1.43 -15.29
CA THR A 28 19.88 0.68 -15.43
C THR A 28 18.96 1.31 -16.46
N ARG A 29 18.71 2.61 -16.37
CA ARG A 29 17.91 3.33 -17.37
C ARG A 29 18.44 3.21 -18.79
N SER A 30 19.77 3.18 -18.96
CA SER A 30 20.38 2.98 -20.28
C SER A 30 20.14 1.57 -20.83
N VAL A 31 20.06 0.54 -19.98
CA VAL A 31 19.73 -0.83 -20.39
C VAL A 31 18.24 -0.97 -20.70
N GLU A 32 17.37 -0.41 -19.85
CA GLU A 32 15.91 -0.41 -20.06
C GLU A 32 15.51 0.32 -21.34
N LYS A 33 16.16 1.46 -21.65
CA LYS A 33 15.94 2.15 -22.91
C LYS A 33 16.27 1.26 -24.13
N LYS A 34 17.33 0.47 -24.05
CA LYS A 34 17.67 -0.48 -25.13
C LYS A 34 16.66 -1.62 -25.23
N ALA A 35 16.11 -2.08 -24.10
CA ALA A 35 15.07 -3.08 -24.07
C ALA A 35 13.77 -2.57 -24.74
N SER A 36 13.38 -1.33 -24.42
CA SER A 36 12.24 -0.67 -25.06
C SER A 36 12.45 -0.40 -26.56
N GLU A 37 13.67 0.00 -26.98
CA GLU A 37 14.02 0.14 -28.38
C GLU A 37 13.99 -1.20 -29.14
N TYR A 38 14.34 -2.31 -28.46
CA TYR A 38 14.23 -3.66 -29.00
C TYR A 38 12.75 -4.08 -29.11
N ALA A 39 11.97 -3.85 -28.06
CA ALA A 39 10.54 -4.17 -28.03
C ALA A 39 9.73 -3.41 -29.08
N ALA A 40 10.10 -2.16 -29.39
CA ALA A 40 9.45 -1.36 -30.42
C ALA A 40 9.51 -1.95 -31.85
N GLN A 41 10.31 -2.99 -32.07
CA GLN A 41 10.38 -3.72 -33.34
C GLN A 41 9.26 -4.78 -33.48
N PHE A 42 8.53 -5.06 -32.40
CA PHE A 42 7.46 -6.04 -32.36
C PHE A 42 6.06 -5.39 -32.40
N PRO A 43 5.01 -6.12 -32.78
CA PRO A 43 3.63 -5.64 -32.70
C PRO A 43 3.26 -5.19 -31.26
N LEU A 44 2.32 -4.26 -31.15
CA LEU A 44 1.95 -3.62 -29.87
C LEU A 44 1.56 -4.61 -28.78
N ASP A 45 0.89 -5.71 -29.17
CA ASP A 45 0.46 -6.81 -28.27
C ASP A 45 1.64 -7.65 -27.74
N GLN A 46 2.77 -7.70 -28.46
CA GLN A 46 3.94 -8.50 -28.09
C GLN A 46 5.09 -7.66 -27.49
N GLN A 47 4.98 -6.32 -27.51
CA GLN A 47 6.07 -5.44 -27.03
C GLN A 47 6.42 -5.69 -25.57
N GLY A 48 5.42 -5.91 -24.70
CA GLY A 48 5.65 -6.18 -23.29
C GLY A 48 6.44 -7.47 -23.02
N GLU A 49 6.12 -8.53 -23.75
CA GLU A 49 6.84 -9.81 -23.65
C GLU A 49 8.24 -9.71 -24.23
N ALA A 50 8.42 -9.04 -25.35
CA ALA A 50 9.70 -8.83 -26.00
C ALA A 50 10.66 -8.01 -25.12
N GLU A 51 10.16 -6.98 -24.44
CA GLU A 51 10.92 -6.17 -23.48
C GLU A 51 11.39 -7.02 -22.29
N GLN A 52 10.47 -7.80 -21.71
CA GLN A 52 10.75 -8.69 -20.60
C GLN A 52 11.80 -9.74 -20.98
N HIS A 53 11.62 -10.39 -22.12
CA HIS A 53 12.57 -11.39 -22.64
C HIS A 53 13.97 -10.81 -22.85
N TYR A 54 14.07 -9.56 -23.36
CA TYR A 54 15.34 -8.88 -23.48
C TYR A 54 15.99 -8.63 -22.10
N LEU A 55 15.23 -8.12 -21.13
CA LEU A 55 15.74 -7.84 -19.78
C LEU A 55 16.18 -9.12 -19.07
N ASP A 56 15.45 -10.22 -19.21
CA ASP A 56 15.81 -11.52 -18.66
C ASP A 56 17.12 -12.06 -19.29
N SER A 57 17.31 -11.87 -20.60
CA SER A 57 18.51 -12.30 -21.29
C SER A 57 19.79 -11.56 -20.80
N VAL A 58 19.65 -10.31 -20.35
CA VAL A 58 20.78 -9.49 -19.85
C VAL A 58 20.91 -9.50 -18.33
N GLN A 59 20.00 -10.14 -17.60
CA GLN A 59 19.89 -10.09 -16.15
C GLN A 59 21.22 -10.43 -15.44
N ASN A 60 21.90 -11.48 -15.89
CA ASN A 60 23.14 -11.97 -15.34
C ASN A 60 24.38 -11.48 -16.10
N LEU A 61 24.21 -10.67 -17.13
CA LEU A 61 25.33 -10.12 -17.89
C LEU A 61 25.94 -8.91 -17.18
N GLY A 62 27.27 -8.82 -17.20
CA GLY A 62 28.01 -7.69 -16.64
C GLY A 62 27.83 -6.43 -17.48
N VAL A 63 26.85 -5.57 -17.11
CA VAL A 63 26.48 -4.36 -17.87
C VAL A 63 27.22 -3.11 -17.42
N TYR A 64 27.80 -3.07 -16.21
CA TYR A 64 28.46 -1.91 -15.65
C TYR A 64 29.85 -2.28 -15.12
N ASN A 65 30.91 -1.67 -15.66
CA ASN A 65 32.29 -1.90 -15.27
C ASN A 65 32.90 -0.64 -14.63
N LEU A 66 33.20 -0.72 -13.34
CA LEU A 66 33.85 0.36 -12.57
C LEU A 66 35.38 0.16 -12.43
N GLY A 67 35.97 -0.73 -13.20
CA GLY A 67 37.40 -1.03 -13.15
C GLY A 67 37.78 -2.06 -12.08
N PHE A 68 37.27 -1.96 -10.88
CA PHE A 68 37.51 -2.92 -9.77
C PHE A 68 36.46 -4.05 -9.72
N LYS A 69 35.26 -3.84 -10.24
CA LYS A 69 34.17 -4.85 -10.32
C LYS A 69 33.29 -4.59 -11.53
N LYS A 70 32.87 -5.69 -12.19
CA LYS A 70 31.76 -5.66 -13.16
C LYS A 70 30.48 -6.03 -12.45
N PHE A 71 29.49 -5.18 -12.57
CA PHE A 71 28.16 -5.38 -11.99
C PHE A 71 27.21 -5.91 -13.06
N THR A 72 26.40 -6.91 -12.69
CA THR A 72 25.35 -7.44 -13.55
C THR A 72 24.18 -6.45 -13.62
N TYR A 73 23.24 -6.67 -14.58
CA TYR A 73 22.04 -5.85 -14.64
C TYR A 73 21.22 -5.97 -13.33
N LYS A 74 21.08 -7.21 -12.80
CA LYS A 74 20.42 -7.45 -11.51
C LYS A 74 21.04 -6.66 -10.36
N GLU A 75 22.37 -6.72 -10.20
CA GLU A 75 23.07 -5.94 -9.16
C GLU A 75 22.95 -4.42 -9.34
N CYS A 76 22.87 -3.94 -10.58
CA CYS A 76 22.63 -2.52 -10.85
C CYS A 76 21.20 -2.14 -10.50
N LYS A 77 20.24 -2.99 -10.80
CA LYS A 77 18.80 -2.82 -10.54
C LYS A 77 18.50 -2.76 -9.04
N GLU A 78 19.15 -3.61 -8.23
CA GLU A 78 19.04 -3.59 -6.77
C GLU A 78 19.56 -2.31 -6.11
N LYS A 79 20.42 -1.54 -6.82
CA LYS A 79 21.07 -0.31 -6.33
C LYS A 79 20.54 0.96 -6.97
N GLU A 80 19.57 0.89 -7.85
CA GLU A 80 18.98 2.06 -8.48
C GLU A 80 18.06 2.85 -7.52
N LEU A 81 17.60 4.01 -7.95
CA LEU A 81 16.56 4.76 -7.26
C LEU A 81 15.22 4.02 -7.36
N ASN A 82 14.68 3.60 -6.22
CA ASN A 82 13.40 2.93 -6.15
C ASN A 82 12.26 3.92 -6.39
N LEU A 83 11.41 3.64 -7.36
CA LEU A 83 10.19 4.40 -7.61
C LEU A 83 9.00 3.68 -6.97
N GLY A 84 8.17 4.42 -6.24
CA GLY A 84 6.98 3.90 -5.61
C GLY A 84 5.86 3.55 -6.60
N LEU A 85 4.83 2.95 -6.06
CA LEU A 85 3.64 2.53 -6.77
C LEU A 85 2.98 3.66 -7.55
N ASP A 86 2.86 4.84 -6.93
CA ASP A 86 2.25 6.04 -7.51
C ASP A 86 2.96 6.54 -8.78
N LEU A 87 4.23 6.16 -8.95
CA LEU A 87 5.07 6.60 -10.07
C LEU A 87 5.25 5.51 -11.12
N LYS A 88 5.44 4.27 -10.71
CA LYS A 88 5.72 3.15 -11.63
C LYS A 88 4.48 2.35 -12.01
N GLY A 89 3.37 2.57 -11.30
CA GLY A 89 2.23 1.67 -11.31
C GLY A 89 2.55 0.38 -10.54
N GLY A 90 1.60 -0.54 -10.49
CA GLY A 90 1.78 -1.82 -9.81
C GLY A 90 0.72 -2.05 -8.73
N MET A 91 1.08 -2.79 -7.69
CA MET A 91 0.15 -3.26 -6.67
C MET A 91 0.70 -3.09 -5.25
N ASN A 92 -0.17 -2.69 -4.33
CA ASN A 92 0.08 -2.66 -2.88
C ASN A 92 -0.96 -3.51 -2.18
N VAL A 93 -0.51 -4.47 -1.40
CA VAL A 93 -1.39 -5.41 -0.69
C VAL A 93 -1.06 -5.39 0.80
N MET A 94 -2.08 -5.26 1.63
CA MET A 94 -1.97 -5.50 3.06
C MET A 94 -2.61 -6.84 3.40
N LEU A 95 -1.80 -7.73 3.92
CA LEU A 95 -2.20 -9.06 4.36
C LEU A 95 -2.39 -9.07 5.88
N GLU A 96 -3.45 -9.67 6.35
CA GLU A 96 -3.67 -9.98 7.77
C GLU A 96 -3.54 -11.48 7.97
N VAL A 97 -2.58 -11.85 8.81
CA VAL A 97 -2.37 -13.27 9.15
C VAL A 97 -3.51 -13.72 10.05
N GLN A 98 -4.16 -14.83 9.71
CA GLN A 98 -5.31 -15.35 10.43
C GLN A 98 -4.85 -16.01 11.73
N VAL A 99 -4.83 -15.23 12.83
CA VAL A 99 -4.43 -15.71 14.16
C VAL A 99 -5.39 -16.77 14.68
N GLU A 100 -6.65 -16.70 14.28
CA GLU A 100 -7.67 -17.71 14.55
C GLU A 100 -7.20 -19.11 14.17
N ASP A 101 -6.68 -19.27 12.96
CA ASP A 101 -6.24 -20.57 12.44
C ASP A 101 -5.01 -21.09 13.19
N VAL A 102 -4.15 -20.20 13.63
CA VAL A 102 -3.01 -20.56 14.50
C VAL A 102 -3.53 -21.10 15.84
N VAL A 103 -4.49 -20.41 16.46
CA VAL A 103 -5.08 -20.81 17.75
C VAL A 103 -5.83 -22.14 17.62
N LYS A 104 -6.58 -22.35 16.52
CA LYS A 104 -7.25 -23.62 16.23
C LYS A 104 -6.25 -24.75 16.01
N ALA A 105 -5.20 -24.51 15.22
CA ALA A 105 -4.15 -25.51 14.99
C ALA A 105 -3.42 -25.89 16.30
N LEU A 106 -3.26 -24.93 17.20
CA LEU A 106 -2.68 -25.16 18.51
C LEU A 106 -3.62 -25.92 19.47
N ALA A 107 -4.93 -25.78 19.36
CA ALA A 107 -5.92 -26.50 20.15
C ALA A 107 -6.11 -27.97 19.69
N GLY A 108 -5.76 -28.30 18.44
CA GLY A 108 -5.92 -29.63 17.88
C GLY A 108 -7.37 -30.13 17.97
N ASP A 109 -7.57 -31.32 18.54
CA ASP A 109 -8.93 -31.92 18.66
C ASP A 109 -9.85 -31.11 19.56
N SER A 110 -9.31 -30.31 20.49
CA SER A 110 -10.09 -29.48 21.42
C SER A 110 -10.72 -28.26 20.74
N GLN A 111 -10.45 -28.01 19.46
CA GLN A 111 -11.06 -26.90 18.68
C GLN A 111 -12.58 -26.96 18.56
N HIS A 112 -13.19 -28.14 18.82
CA HIS A 112 -14.63 -28.36 18.78
C HIS A 112 -15.34 -28.11 20.11
N ASP A 113 -14.61 -27.73 21.16
CA ASP A 113 -15.21 -27.39 22.46
C ASP A 113 -16.12 -26.15 22.30
N PRO A 114 -17.38 -26.21 22.80
CA PRO A 114 -18.34 -25.12 22.63
C PRO A 114 -17.86 -23.76 23.20
N ALA A 115 -17.13 -23.78 24.34
CA ALA A 115 -16.59 -22.57 24.94
C ALA A 115 -15.44 -22.02 24.12
N PHE A 116 -14.62 -22.89 23.52
CA PHE A 116 -13.57 -22.50 22.60
C PHE A 116 -14.15 -21.87 21.34
N VAL A 117 -15.12 -22.48 20.67
CA VAL A 117 -15.78 -21.95 19.46
C VAL A 117 -16.45 -20.61 19.75
N GLY A 118 -17.13 -20.47 20.89
CA GLY A 118 -17.73 -19.21 21.31
C GLY A 118 -16.69 -18.13 21.57
N ALA A 119 -15.55 -18.47 22.18
CA ALA A 119 -14.47 -17.52 22.44
C ALA A 119 -13.78 -17.03 21.17
N ILE A 120 -13.59 -17.92 20.19
CA ILE A 120 -13.10 -17.55 18.85
C ILE A 120 -14.08 -16.58 18.17
N ALA A 121 -15.39 -16.87 18.19
CA ALA A 121 -16.40 -16.03 17.58
C ALA A 121 -16.43 -14.61 18.18
N GLU A 122 -16.29 -14.49 19.51
CA GLU A 122 -16.22 -13.18 20.16
C GLU A 122 -14.92 -12.43 19.87
N ALA A 123 -13.78 -13.12 19.86
CA ALA A 123 -12.50 -12.49 19.48
C ALA A 123 -12.54 -11.99 18.03
N ASN A 124 -13.14 -12.75 17.13
CA ASN A 124 -13.34 -12.35 15.74
C ASN A 124 -14.28 -11.14 15.61
N ALA A 125 -15.37 -11.11 16.37
CA ALA A 125 -16.27 -9.95 16.41
C ALA A 125 -15.55 -8.69 16.92
N ALA A 126 -14.76 -8.80 17.98
CA ALA A 126 -13.96 -7.70 18.51
C ALA A 126 -12.91 -7.20 17.50
N LEU A 127 -12.30 -8.12 16.74
CA LEU A 127 -11.37 -7.77 15.66
C LEU A 127 -12.08 -7.04 14.51
N LYS A 128 -13.24 -7.57 14.07
CA LYS A 128 -14.05 -6.95 13.00
C LYS A 128 -14.56 -5.56 13.40
N ASP A 129 -14.97 -5.39 14.66
CA ASP A 129 -15.41 -4.11 15.20
C ASP A 129 -14.25 -3.14 15.49
N GLY A 130 -13.00 -3.58 15.33
CA GLY A 130 -11.79 -2.79 15.60
C GLY A 130 -11.68 -2.35 17.06
N THR A 131 -12.26 -3.12 17.99
CA THR A 131 -12.17 -2.91 19.44
C THR A 131 -11.05 -3.72 20.05
N SER A 132 -10.61 -4.78 19.35
CA SER A 132 -9.49 -5.63 19.75
C SER A 132 -8.17 -4.88 19.68
N LYS A 133 -7.39 -4.95 20.75
CA LYS A 133 -5.98 -4.51 20.79
C LYS A 133 -5.01 -5.68 20.71
N ASP A 134 -5.46 -6.87 21.08
CA ASP A 134 -4.68 -8.10 21.13
C ASP A 134 -5.64 -9.28 21.07
N TYR A 135 -5.67 -9.92 19.91
CA TYR A 135 -6.57 -11.04 19.64
C TYR A 135 -6.49 -12.17 20.69
N ILE A 136 -5.27 -12.55 21.08
CA ILE A 136 -5.05 -13.63 22.05
C ILE A 136 -5.61 -13.24 23.42
N SER A 137 -5.38 -12.01 23.88
CA SER A 137 -5.92 -11.55 25.16
C SER A 137 -7.46 -11.48 25.15
N ASP A 138 -8.06 -11.11 24.02
CA ASP A 138 -9.54 -11.05 23.91
C ASP A 138 -10.12 -12.45 23.84
N PHE A 139 -9.49 -13.37 23.11
CA PHE A 139 -9.84 -14.80 23.11
C PHE A 139 -9.78 -15.40 24.52
N VAL A 140 -8.69 -15.16 25.25
CA VAL A 140 -8.53 -15.70 26.61
C VAL A 140 -9.62 -15.21 27.57
N LYS A 141 -9.93 -13.90 27.53
CA LYS A 141 -11.01 -13.32 28.35
C LYS A 141 -12.38 -13.90 27.99
N ALA A 142 -12.66 -14.05 26.70
CA ALA A 142 -13.89 -14.63 26.20
C ALA A 142 -14.00 -16.11 26.68
N TYR A 143 -12.93 -16.89 26.52
CA TYR A 143 -12.89 -18.28 26.97
C TYR A 143 -13.12 -18.42 28.47
N GLN A 144 -12.43 -17.65 29.32
CA GLN A 144 -12.61 -17.66 30.77
C GLN A 144 -14.06 -17.37 31.18
N ARG A 145 -14.74 -16.48 30.44
CA ARG A 145 -16.15 -16.17 30.70
C ARG A 145 -17.08 -17.29 30.27
N LEU A 146 -16.86 -17.88 29.09
CA LEU A 146 -17.73 -18.89 28.49
C LEU A 146 -17.54 -20.29 29.10
N SER A 147 -16.33 -20.62 29.55
CA SER A 147 -16.02 -21.91 30.18
C SER A 147 -16.39 -21.97 31.67
N ASN A 148 -16.98 -20.90 32.26
CA ASN A 148 -17.31 -20.81 33.68
C ASN A 148 -16.12 -21.15 34.62
N GLY A 149 -14.90 -20.74 34.26
CA GLY A 149 -13.69 -20.99 35.02
C GLY A 149 -12.96 -22.28 34.65
N GLY A 150 -13.21 -22.82 33.46
CA GLY A 150 -12.42 -23.93 32.90
C GLY A 150 -10.96 -23.48 32.63
N SER A 151 -10.00 -24.39 32.87
CA SER A 151 -8.59 -24.11 32.64
C SER A 151 -8.28 -24.03 31.13
N LEU A 152 -7.64 -22.95 30.71
CA LEU A 152 -7.16 -22.79 29.34
C LEU A 152 -6.12 -23.86 28.95
N ALA A 153 -5.34 -24.31 29.91
CA ALA A 153 -4.33 -25.36 29.71
C ALA A 153 -4.96 -26.69 29.23
N ALA A 154 -6.20 -27.02 29.64
CA ALA A 154 -6.88 -28.23 29.20
C ALA A 154 -7.13 -28.26 27.68
N ILE A 155 -7.32 -27.10 27.04
CA ILE A 155 -7.55 -26.99 25.62
C ILE A 155 -6.23 -27.16 24.81
N PHE A 156 -5.12 -26.64 25.35
CA PHE A 156 -3.86 -26.54 24.59
C PHE A 156 -2.80 -27.56 24.98
N VAL A 157 -3.04 -28.40 25.98
CA VAL A 157 -2.14 -29.50 26.34
C VAL A 157 -2.08 -30.53 25.22
N SER A 158 -0.87 -30.88 24.77
CA SER A 158 -0.63 -31.86 23.72
C SER A 158 0.62 -32.71 24.10
N PRO A 159 0.67 -33.99 23.72
CA PRO A 159 1.86 -34.84 23.91
C PRO A 159 3.13 -34.27 23.27
N ASP A 160 2.98 -33.55 22.18
CA ASP A 160 4.08 -32.95 21.42
C ASP A 160 4.57 -31.63 22.04
N ARG A 161 3.81 -31.05 22.96
CA ARG A 161 4.12 -29.78 23.64
C ARG A 161 4.43 -29.99 25.11
N LYS A 162 5.70 -29.80 25.46
CA LYS A 162 6.17 -29.96 26.85
C LYS A 162 6.09 -28.67 27.67
N ASP A 163 5.80 -27.55 27.04
CA ASP A 163 5.74 -26.21 27.64
C ASP A 163 4.38 -25.84 28.21
N ILE A 164 3.30 -26.58 27.85
CA ILE A 164 1.97 -26.46 28.46
C ILE A 164 1.65 -27.76 29.18
N THR A 165 1.40 -27.66 30.49
CA THR A 165 0.94 -28.76 31.34
C THR A 165 -0.44 -28.43 31.92
N LEU A 166 -1.18 -29.42 32.39
CA LEU A 166 -2.48 -29.20 33.02
C LEU A 166 -2.43 -28.30 34.28
N GLU A 167 -1.22 -28.10 34.85
CA GLU A 167 -0.98 -27.22 35.99
C GLU A 167 -0.59 -25.80 35.57
N SER A 168 -0.40 -25.54 34.26
CA SER A 168 -0.04 -24.21 33.74
C SER A 168 -1.15 -23.22 34.01
N SER A 169 -0.81 -22.03 34.47
CA SER A 169 -1.80 -20.96 34.65
C SER A 169 -2.28 -20.40 33.31
N ASP A 170 -3.50 -19.87 33.27
CA ASP A 170 -4.03 -19.22 32.04
C ASP A 170 -3.14 -18.10 31.54
N ALA A 171 -2.47 -17.36 32.43
CA ALA A 171 -1.52 -16.32 32.06
C ALA A 171 -0.25 -16.86 31.38
N ASP A 172 0.23 -18.05 31.83
CA ASP A 172 1.36 -18.71 31.18
C ASP A 172 0.97 -19.24 29.79
N VAL A 173 -0.23 -19.83 29.68
CA VAL A 173 -0.76 -20.31 28.41
C VAL A 173 -0.95 -19.11 27.44
N GLU A 174 -1.52 -18.00 27.89
CA GLU A 174 -1.65 -16.77 27.08
C GLU A 174 -0.28 -16.32 26.53
N LYS A 175 0.75 -16.31 27.37
CA LYS A 175 2.10 -15.93 26.98
C LYS A 175 2.70 -16.88 25.94
N ILE A 176 2.45 -18.19 26.09
CA ILE A 176 2.90 -19.19 25.13
C ILE A 176 2.15 -19.02 23.79
N LEU A 177 0.83 -18.85 23.83
CA LEU A 177 0.02 -18.60 22.63
C LEU A 177 0.50 -17.37 21.86
N LYS A 178 0.79 -16.26 22.54
CA LYS A 178 1.36 -15.06 21.92
C LYS A 178 2.69 -15.34 21.25
N LYS A 179 3.58 -16.07 21.93
CA LYS A 179 4.89 -16.44 21.38
C LYS A 179 4.77 -17.33 20.15
N GLU A 180 3.90 -18.34 20.19
CA GLU A 180 3.69 -19.25 19.05
C GLU A 180 3.02 -18.52 17.87
N THR A 181 2.05 -17.64 18.15
CA THR A 181 1.43 -16.79 17.13
C THR A 181 2.47 -15.86 16.48
N ASP A 182 3.31 -15.21 17.27
CA ASP A 182 4.39 -14.37 16.74
C ASP A 182 5.40 -15.17 15.89
N ALA A 183 5.71 -16.38 16.28
CA ALA A 183 6.58 -17.28 15.50
C ALA A 183 5.91 -17.71 14.18
N ALA A 184 4.61 -18.04 14.21
CA ALA A 184 3.84 -18.35 13.01
C ALA A 184 3.77 -17.17 12.01
N ILE A 185 3.54 -15.95 12.52
CA ILE A 185 3.53 -14.73 11.70
C ILE A 185 4.92 -14.48 11.07
N ALA A 186 5.98 -14.65 11.86
CA ALA A 186 7.36 -14.48 11.35
C ALA A 186 7.69 -15.53 10.27
N ALA A 187 7.26 -16.77 10.45
CA ALA A 187 7.44 -17.83 9.46
C ALA A 187 6.62 -17.55 8.19
N SER A 188 5.34 -17.14 8.32
CA SER A 188 4.49 -16.74 7.18
C SER A 188 5.10 -15.57 6.41
N PHE A 189 5.65 -14.56 7.11
CA PHE A 189 6.37 -13.46 6.51
C PHE A 189 7.56 -13.93 5.66
N ASN A 190 8.37 -14.86 6.18
CA ASN A 190 9.52 -15.38 5.47
C ASN A 190 9.13 -16.18 4.21
N VAL A 191 8.06 -16.98 4.30
CA VAL A 191 7.52 -17.72 3.15
C VAL A 191 7.00 -16.77 2.08
N LEU A 192 6.18 -15.77 2.46
CA LEU A 192 5.67 -14.77 1.54
C LEU A 192 6.79 -13.98 0.87
N ARG A 193 7.82 -13.59 1.65
CA ARG A 193 9.00 -12.93 1.11
C ARG A 193 9.72 -13.81 0.08
N SER A 194 9.94 -15.07 0.40
CA SER A 194 10.56 -16.03 -0.54
C SER A 194 9.78 -16.15 -1.84
N ARG A 195 8.45 -16.23 -1.76
CA ARG A 195 7.58 -16.31 -2.95
C ARG A 195 7.72 -15.08 -3.83
N ILE A 196 7.69 -13.90 -3.22
CA ILE A 196 7.78 -12.62 -3.94
C ILE A 196 9.16 -12.43 -4.55
N ASP A 197 10.24 -12.81 -3.85
CA ASP A 197 11.60 -12.73 -4.36
C ASP A 197 11.79 -13.62 -5.63
N HIS A 198 11.06 -14.73 -5.72
CA HIS A 198 11.08 -15.63 -6.89
C HIS A 198 10.08 -15.23 -7.99
N PHE A 199 9.10 -14.38 -7.68
CA PHE A 199 8.08 -13.95 -8.65
C PHE A 199 8.66 -13.07 -9.78
N GLY A 200 9.85 -12.52 -9.60
CA GLY A 200 10.53 -11.74 -10.63
C GLY A 200 10.18 -10.24 -10.63
N VAL A 201 9.45 -9.75 -9.62
CA VAL A 201 9.23 -8.32 -9.44
C VAL A 201 10.52 -7.65 -9.01
N THR A 202 10.86 -6.55 -9.67
CA THR A 202 12.04 -5.78 -9.30
C THR A 202 11.75 -4.91 -8.07
N GLN A 203 12.53 -5.13 -7.01
CA GLN A 203 12.50 -4.33 -5.79
C GLN A 203 11.15 -4.36 -5.03
N PRO A 204 10.64 -5.54 -4.67
CA PRO A 204 9.48 -5.63 -3.80
C PRO A 204 9.82 -5.06 -2.42
N ASN A 205 8.90 -4.32 -1.84
CA ASN A 205 9.00 -3.88 -0.46
C ASN A 205 8.04 -4.70 0.39
N ILE A 206 8.59 -5.50 1.31
CA ILE A 206 7.80 -6.35 2.17
C ILE A 206 8.17 -6.03 3.60
N MET A 207 7.19 -5.62 4.40
CA MET A 207 7.42 -5.29 5.80
C MET A 207 6.32 -5.82 6.71
N ARG A 208 6.71 -6.30 7.88
CA ARG A 208 5.78 -6.58 8.98
C ARG A 208 5.46 -5.28 9.72
N LEU A 209 4.19 -4.97 9.87
CA LEU A 209 3.77 -3.79 10.64
C LEU A 209 3.94 -4.04 12.14
N PRO A 210 4.58 -3.12 12.87
CA PRO A 210 4.80 -3.28 14.32
C PRO A 210 3.47 -3.39 15.08
N ASN A 211 3.42 -4.26 16.09
CA ASN A 211 2.28 -4.46 16.98
C ASN A 211 0.97 -4.83 16.27
N SER A 212 1.07 -5.42 15.09
CA SER A 212 -0.08 -5.92 14.33
C SER A 212 0.26 -7.27 13.70
N HIS A 213 -0.79 -8.04 13.34
CA HIS A 213 -0.64 -9.31 12.63
C HIS A 213 -0.64 -9.10 11.11
N ARG A 214 -0.17 -7.92 10.64
CA ARG A 214 -0.27 -7.47 9.26
C ARG A 214 1.08 -7.39 8.57
N ILE A 215 1.07 -7.73 7.29
CA ILE A 215 2.23 -7.70 6.40
C ILE A 215 1.86 -6.78 5.23
N LEU A 216 2.65 -5.75 5.01
CA LEU A 216 2.54 -4.86 3.86
C LEU A 216 3.45 -5.37 2.75
N VAL A 217 2.89 -5.46 1.55
CA VAL A 217 3.58 -5.91 0.33
C VAL A 217 3.38 -4.88 -0.76
N GLU A 218 4.43 -4.21 -1.19
CA GLU A 218 4.41 -3.25 -2.29
C GLU A 218 5.20 -3.83 -3.47
N LEU A 219 4.57 -3.91 -4.62
CA LEU A 219 5.09 -4.53 -5.84
C LEU A 219 5.05 -3.54 -7.01
N PRO A 220 6.02 -2.61 -7.11
CA PRO A 220 6.06 -1.64 -8.18
C PRO A 220 6.28 -2.30 -9.54
N GLY A 221 5.49 -1.89 -10.55
CA GLY A 221 5.61 -2.36 -11.93
C GLY A 221 5.07 -3.77 -12.19
N VAL A 222 4.29 -4.32 -11.28
CA VAL A 222 3.55 -5.57 -11.52
C VAL A 222 2.50 -5.36 -12.61
N LYS A 223 2.47 -6.28 -13.56
CA LYS A 223 1.55 -6.25 -14.72
C LYS A 223 0.30 -7.13 -14.52
N GLU A 224 0.34 -8.12 -13.65
CA GLU A 224 -0.70 -9.12 -13.44
C GLU A 224 -1.15 -9.15 -11.96
N PRO A 225 -2.02 -8.22 -11.53
CA PRO A 225 -2.44 -8.12 -10.13
C PRO A 225 -3.14 -9.39 -9.61
N GLN A 226 -3.95 -10.06 -10.45
CA GLN A 226 -4.66 -11.27 -10.04
C GLN A 226 -3.69 -12.40 -9.70
N ARG A 227 -2.69 -12.63 -10.53
CA ARG A 227 -1.65 -13.63 -10.28
C ARG A 227 -0.88 -13.38 -8.98
N VAL A 228 -0.68 -12.10 -8.62
CA VAL A 228 -0.08 -11.73 -7.33
C VAL A 228 -1.01 -12.08 -6.18
N ARG A 229 -2.31 -11.80 -6.30
CA ARG A 229 -3.29 -12.14 -5.26
C ARG A 229 -3.28 -13.64 -4.99
N ASP A 230 -3.36 -14.44 -6.05
CA ASP A 230 -3.35 -15.90 -5.98
C ASP A 230 -2.07 -16.42 -5.29
N LEU A 231 -0.91 -15.84 -5.63
CA LEU A 231 0.38 -16.18 -5.04
C LEU A 231 0.45 -15.83 -3.53
N LEU A 232 -0.11 -14.69 -3.15
CA LEU A 232 -0.05 -14.19 -1.77
C LEU A 232 -1.06 -14.88 -0.84
N GLN A 233 -2.23 -15.25 -1.36
CA GLN A 233 -3.28 -15.91 -0.59
C GLN A 233 -3.08 -17.43 -0.51
N GLY A 234 -2.42 -18.03 -1.48
CA GLY A 234 -2.13 -19.46 -1.51
C GLY A 234 -1.35 -19.92 -0.28
N THR A 235 -1.83 -20.94 0.41
CA THR A 235 -1.17 -21.49 1.59
C THR A 235 -0.02 -22.42 1.24
N ALA A 236 0.03 -22.90 -0.04
CA ALA A 236 0.92 -23.95 -0.53
C ALA A 236 0.80 -25.27 0.25
N SER A 237 -0.39 -25.57 0.70
CA SER A 237 -0.68 -26.88 1.30
C SER A 237 -0.72 -27.94 0.21
N LEU A 238 0.43 -28.52 -0.11
CA LEU A 238 0.54 -29.63 -1.04
C LEU A 238 0.17 -30.91 -0.32
N GLU A 239 -0.71 -31.69 -0.90
CA GLU A 239 -1.25 -32.93 -0.36
C GLU A 239 -1.33 -34.01 -1.44
N PHE A 240 -1.04 -35.25 -1.10
CA PHE A 240 -1.14 -36.39 -2.00
C PHE A 240 -2.21 -37.34 -1.48
N TRP A 241 -3.29 -37.47 -2.27
CA TRP A 241 -4.48 -38.24 -1.88
C TRP A 241 -4.73 -39.37 -2.87
N LEU A 242 -5.14 -40.52 -2.35
CA LEU A 242 -5.73 -41.56 -3.21
C LEU A 242 -7.09 -41.10 -3.72
N THR A 243 -7.46 -41.48 -4.95
CA THR A 243 -8.78 -41.19 -5.54
C THR A 243 -9.62 -42.43 -5.64
N TYR A 244 -10.94 -42.23 -5.60
CA TYR A 244 -11.90 -43.19 -6.09
C TYR A 244 -11.90 -43.20 -7.63
N ASP A 245 -12.18 -44.34 -8.22
CA ASP A 245 -12.48 -44.41 -9.68
C ASP A 245 -13.90 -43.91 -9.92
N ALA A 246 -14.12 -43.16 -11.02
CA ALA A 246 -15.45 -42.64 -11.34
C ALA A 246 -16.55 -43.73 -11.36
N ARG A 247 -16.20 -44.93 -11.79
CA ARG A 247 -17.11 -46.07 -11.83
C ARG A 247 -17.55 -46.55 -10.43
N GLU A 248 -16.72 -46.37 -9.43
CA GLU A 248 -17.05 -46.75 -8.04
C GLU A 248 -18.07 -45.78 -7.43
N VAL A 249 -18.03 -44.52 -7.82
CA VAL A 249 -18.84 -43.43 -7.29
C VAL A 249 -20.14 -43.22 -8.05
N LEU A 250 -20.19 -43.59 -9.33
CA LEU A 250 -21.32 -43.36 -10.23
C LEU A 250 -22.68 -43.88 -9.67
N PRO A 251 -22.76 -45.08 -9.06
CA PRO A 251 -24.02 -45.58 -8.49
C PRO A 251 -24.53 -44.67 -7.37
N ALA A 252 -23.63 -44.15 -6.53
CA ALA A 252 -23.96 -43.23 -5.42
C ALA A 252 -24.41 -41.87 -5.96
N LEU A 253 -23.75 -41.34 -7.02
CA LEU A 253 -24.18 -40.13 -7.70
C LEU A 253 -25.59 -40.26 -8.29
N ALA A 254 -25.90 -41.38 -8.93
CA ALA A 254 -27.22 -41.63 -9.46
C ALA A 254 -28.31 -41.80 -8.38
N ALA A 255 -27.94 -42.31 -7.21
CA ALA A 255 -28.83 -42.37 -6.05
C ALA A 255 -29.04 -40.98 -5.42
N ALA A 256 -27.97 -40.19 -5.32
CA ALA A 256 -28.00 -38.80 -4.84
C ALA A 256 -28.91 -37.91 -5.69
N ASP A 257 -28.84 -38.02 -7.01
CA ASP A 257 -29.69 -37.29 -7.95
C ASP A 257 -31.18 -37.55 -7.71
N LYS A 258 -31.55 -38.83 -7.47
CA LYS A 258 -32.95 -39.23 -7.16
C LYS A 258 -33.40 -38.65 -5.82
N LEU A 259 -32.53 -38.58 -4.81
CA LEU A 259 -32.84 -38.05 -3.50
C LEU A 259 -33.01 -36.54 -3.53
N VAL A 260 -32.11 -35.83 -4.19
CA VAL A 260 -32.19 -34.39 -4.41
C VAL A 260 -33.48 -34.02 -5.16
N LYS A 261 -33.88 -34.82 -6.17
CA LYS A 261 -35.14 -34.64 -6.87
C LYS A 261 -36.37 -34.80 -5.93
N ALA A 262 -36.34 -35.76 -5.04
CA ALA A 262 -37.42 -35.98 -4.07
C ALA A 262 -37.53 -34.82 -3.08
N GLU A 263 -36.42 -34.32 -2.57
CA GLU A 263 -36.38 -33.18 -1.65
C GLU A 263 -36.84 -31.88 -2.34
N LEU A 264 -36.42 -31.63 -3.56
CA LEU A 264 -36.85 -30.45 -4.33
C LEU A 264 -38.35 -30.48 -4.65
N ALA A 265 -38.94 -31.67 -4.76
CA ALA A 265 -40.38 -31.84 -5.00
C ALA A 265 -41.24 -31.59 -3.73
N GLU A 266 -40.64 -31.70 -2.54
CA GLU A 266 -41.32 -31.44 -1.25
C GLU A 266 -41.24 -29.96 -0.80
N LEU A 267 -40.40 -29.12 -1.43
CA LEU A 267 -40.30 -27.69 -1.15
C LEU A 267 -41.51 -26.92 -1.75
N PRO A 268 -42.13 -25.97 -0.99
CA PRO A 268 -43.18 -25.11 -1.53
C PRO A 268 -42.67 -24.31 -2.74
N ALA A 269 -43.50 -24.14 -3.78
CA ALA A 269 -43.15 -23.50 -5.06
C ALA A 269 -42.59 -22.05 -4.97
N ALA A 270 -42.58 -21.46 -3.78
CA ALA A 270 -42.00 -20.12 -3.51
C ALA A 270 -40.51 -20.14 -3.13
N THR A 271 -39.87 -21.32 -2.97
CA THR A 271 -38.48 -21.45 -2.52
C THR A 271 -37.61 -22.22 -3.53
N GLN A 272 -38.12 -22.47 -4.70
CA GLN A 272 -37.32 -23.09 -5.79
C GLN A 272 -36.39 -22.00 -6.36
N PRO A 273 -35.10 -22.27 -6.57
CA PRO A 273 -34.20 -21.28 -7.17
C PRO A 273 -34.67 -20.96 -8.58
N GLU A 274 -34.90 -19.65 -8.83
CA GLU A 274 -35.27 -19.15 -10.15
C GLU A 274 -34.21 -19.55 -11.18
N THR A 275 -34.64 -20.32 -12.15
CA THR A 275 -33.82 -20.62 -13.32
C THR A 275 -33.64 -19.35 -14.14
N ALA A 276 -32.43 -18.82 -14.18
CA ALA A 276 -32.04 -17.84 -15.15
C ALA A 276 -32.13 -18.45 -16.54
N SER A 277 -33.23 -18.18 -17.22
CA SER A 277 -33.44 -18.53 -18.62
C SER A 277 -32.61 -17.59 -19.48
N ALA A 278 -31.41 -18.02 -19.86
CA ALA A 278 -30.71 -17.44 -20.99
C ALA A 278 -31.41 -17.88 -22.27
N GLU A 279 -32.11 -16.97 -22.90
CA GLU A 279 -32.59 -17.14 -24.28
C GLU A 279 -31.37 -17.23 -25.21
N ALA A 280 -31.05 -18.45 -25.65
CA ALA A 280 -30.15 -18.66 -26.77
C ALA A 280 -30.94 -18.51 -28.06
N GLU A 281 -30.79 -17.40 -28.76
CA GLU A 281 -31.26 -17.27 -30.15
C GLU A 281 -30.49 -18.23 -31.05
N ALA A 282 -31.24 -19.08 -31.72
CA ALA A 282 -30.79 -19.99 -32.74
C ALA A 282 -30.23 -19.23 -33.96
N VAL A 283 -28.97 -19.38 -34.26
CA VAL A 283 -28.41 -19.05 -35.59
C VAL A 283 -28.13 -20.32 -36.37
N GLY A 284 -28.73 -20.35 -37.54
CA GLY A 284 -29.00 -21.51 -38.38
C GLY A 284 -27.79 -22.28 -38.88
N GLU A 285 -28.08 -23.57 -39.17
CA GLU A 285 -27.33 -24.51 -39.96
C GLU A 285 -26.78 -23.93 -41.28
N GLN A 286 -25.48 -24.11 -41.49
CA GLN A 286 -24.97 -24.32 -42.85
C GLN A 286 -23.95 -25.47 -42.85
N THR A 287 -24.37 -26.53 -43.51
CA THR A 287 -23.63 -27.70 -43.89
C THR A 287 -22.40 -27.40 -44.74
N ALA A 288 -21.23 -27.93 -44.36
CA ALA A 288 -20.16 -28.23 -45.31
C ALA A 288 -19.57 -29.59 -44.97
N SER A 289 -19.93 -30.57 -45.84
CA SER A 289 -19.33 -31.89 -45.94
C SER A 289 -17.93 -31.79 -46.53
N GLY A 290 -16.98 -32.59 -46.05
CA GLY A 290 -15.77 -32.91 -46.79
C GLY A 290 -14.62 -33.43 -45.93
N ASP A 291 -14.44 -34.73 -45.94
CA ASP A 291 -13.20 -35.52 -45.82
C ASP A 291 -12.06 -35.05 -44.91
N ALA A 292 -12.00 -35.60 -43.70
CA ALA A 292 -10.78 -35.82 -42.93
C ALA A 292 -10.84 -37.08 -42.04
N ALA A 293 -11.45 -38.14 -42.53
CA ALA A 293 -11.48 -39.45 -41.86
C ALA A 293 -10.37 -40.39 -42.35
N GLY A 294 -9.15 -39.89 -42.46
CA GLY A 294 -8.07 -40.67 -43.07
C GLY A 294 -6.67 -40.52 -42.51
N LEU A 295 -6.45 -39.88 -41.34
CA LEU A 295 -5.08 -39.67 -40.90
C LEU A 295 -4.84 -39.71 -39.36
N ILE A 296 -5.72 -40.42 -38.60
CA ILE A 296 -5.47 -40.67 -37.18
C ILE A 296 -5.54 -42.16 -36.90
N ALA A 297 -4.60 -42.91 -37.47
CA ALA A 297 -4.44 -44.35 -37.19
C ALA A 297 -2.97 -44.77 -37.15
N GLU A 298 -2.07 -43.94 -36.66
CA GLU A 298 -0.70 -44.40 -36.35
C GLU A 298 0.06 -43.32 -35.54
N ILE A 299 -0.28 -43.12 -34.27
CA ILE A 299 0.67 -42.68 -33.25
C ILE A 299 0.19 -43.23 -31.91
N GLY A 300 1.05 -43.98 -31.26
CA GLY A 300 0.81 -44.84 -30.12
C GLY A 300 0.12 -44.18 -28.94
N ALA A 301 -0.89 -44.86 -28.50
CA ALA A 301 -1.55 -44.67 -27.25
C ALA A 301 -0.58 -44.90 -26.10
N ASP A 302 -0.22 -43.82 -25.40
CA ASP A 302 -0.03 -43.86 -23.96
C ASP A 302 -0.13 -42.42 -23.38
N SER A 303 -1.14 -42.24 -22.54
CA SER A 303 -1.56 -41.07 -21.82
C SER A 303 -2.38 -40.02 -22.60
N VAL A 304 -3.51 -39.84 -22.10
CA VAL A 304 -4.69 -39.02 -22.36
C VAL A 304 -5.79 -39.79 -23.05
N ALA A 305 -6.38 -40.58 -22.22
CA ALA A 305 -7.77 -40.76 -22.03
C ALA A 305 -8.78 -40.52 -23.13
N ALA A 306 -9.43 -41.42 -23.40
CA ALA A 306 -10.82 -41.41 -23.84
C ALA A 306 -11.69 -40.46 -23.00
N ALA A 307 -11.63 -39.16 -23.27
CA ALA A 307 -12.76 -38.30 -23.01
C ALA A 307 -13.83 -38.73 -24.02
N GLY A 308 -14.77 -39.58 -23.58
CA GLY A 308 -15.95 -39.84 -24.35
C GLY A 308 -16.64 -38.51 -24.64
N GLN A 309 -17.10 -38.32 -25.85
CA GLN A 309 -17.92 -37.19 -26.25
C GLN A 309 -18.99 -36.96 -25.19
N VAL A 310 -18.88 -35.82 -24.49
CA VAL A 310 -19.86 -35.39 -23.50
C VAL A 310 -20.96 -34.67 -24.26
N ASP A 311 -22.12 -35.32 -24.39
CA ASP A 311 -23.31 -34.75 -25.01
C ASP A 311 -23.92 -33.73 -24.03
N ALA A 312 -23.63 -32.44 -24.22
CA ALA A 312 -24.24 -31.33 -23.46
C ALA A 312 -25.77 -31.34 -23.79
N GLY A 313 -26.58 -31.77 -22.83
CA GLY A 313 -28.04 -31.83 -22.98
C GLY A 313 -28.69 -33.15 -22.62
N ARG A 314 -27.95 -34.09 -22.04
CA ARG A 314 -28.47 -35.43 -21.72
C ARG A 314 -29.44 -35.51 -20.56
N TYR A 315 -29.39 -34.51 -19.65
CA TYR A 315 -30.19 -34.52 -18.42
C TYR A 315 -31.01 -33.25 -18.28
N ASP A 316 -32.28 -33.38 -17.95
CA ASP A 316 -33.22 -32.29 -17.67
C ASP A 316 -33.11 -31.93 -16.18
N ARG A 317 -32.91 -30.62 -15.85
CA ARG A 317 -32.81 -30.13 -14.48
C ARG A 317 -34.02 -30.47 -13.59
N THR A 318 -35.20 -30.63 -14.17
CA THR A 318 -36.42 -31.02 -13.43
C THR A 318 -36.47 -32.49 -13.11
N GLN A 319 -35.79 -33.31 -13.90
CA GLN A 319 -35.81 -34.78 -13.74
C GLN A 319 -34.54 -35.30 -13.06
N ASN A 320 -33.42 -34.61 -13.24
CA ASN A 320 -32.09 -35.01 -12.75
C ASN A 320 -31.35 -33.77 -12.24
N PRO A 321 -31.74 -33.18 -11.11
CA PRO A 321 -31.23 -31.90 -10.69
C PRO A 321 -29.70 -31.87 -10.45
N LEU A 322 -29.13 -32.93 -9.88
CA LEU A 322 -27.69 -33.04 -9.68
C LEU A 322 -26.94 -33.35 -10.99
N LEU A 323 -27.43 -34.34 -11.78
CA LEU A 323 -26.75 -34.78 -13.00
C LEU A 323 -26.92 -33.79 -14.17
N ALA A 324 -27.85 -32.84 -14.08
CA ALA A 324 -27.98 -31.78 -15.05
C ALA A 324 -26.93 -30.65 -14.86
N VAL A 325 -26.43 -30.46 -13.62
CA VAL A 325 -25.39 -29.49 -13.29
C VAL A 325 -24.00 -30.12 -13.15
N LEU A 326 -23.92 -31.41 -12.86
CA LEU A 326 -22.69 -32.21 -12.82
C LEU A 326 -22.77 -33.30 -13.88
N ASP A 327 -22.08 -33.17 -14.98
CA ASP A 327 -21.99 -34.18 -16.03
C ASP A 327 -21.07 -35.32 -15.58
N PRO A 328 -21.64 -36.55 -15.34
CA PRO A 328 -20.88 -37.62 -14.73
C PRO A 328 -19.90 -38.28 -15.71
N SER A 329 -18.74 -38.68 -15.21
CA SER A 329 -17.76 -39.46 -15.97
C SER A 329 -18.08 -40.96 -15.92
N TYR A 330 -18.12 -41.61 -17.09
CA TYR A 330 -18.33 -43.05 -17.23
C TYR A 330 -17.04 -43.85 -17.46
N ALA A 331 -15.91 -43.15 -17.60
CA ALA A 331 -14.61 -43.77 -17.81
C ALA A 331 -13.96 -44.21 -16.49
N GLY A 332 -13.04 -45.17 -16.57
CA GLY A 332 -12.21 -45.56 -15.42
C GLY A 332 -11.11 -44.51 -15.14
N VAL A 333 -11.49 -43.33 -14.72
CA VAL A 333 -10.62 -42.16 -14.48
C VAL A 333 -10.87 -41.60 -13.07
N ALA A 334 -9.98 -40.79 -12.60
CA ALA A 334 -10.07 -40.16 -11.28
C ALA A 334 -11.17 -39.09 -11.20
N ALA A 335 -11.45 -38.39 -12.30
CA ALA A 335 -12.50 -37.36 -12.34
C ALA A 335 -13.89 -38.04 -12.39
N ILE A 336 -14.76 -37.76 -11.44
CA ILE A 336 -16.10 -38.34 -11.31
C ILE A 336 -17.16 -37.61 -12.12
N GLY A 337 -16.89 -36.38 -12.51
CA GLY A 337 -17.77 -35.56 -13.35
C GLY A 337 -17.13 -34.22 -13.67
N ALA A 338 -17.85 -33.37 -14.41
CA ALA A 338 -17.44 -32.02 -14.76
C ALA A 338 -18.64 -31.07 -14.68
N ALA A 339 -18.41 -29.81 -14.26
CA ALA A 339 -19.44 -28.78 -14.16
C ALA A 339 -18.90 -27.42 -14.63
N TYR A 340 -19.83 -26.55 -15.04
CA TYR A 340 -19.47 -25.14 -15.27
C TYR A 340 -19.20 -24.44 -13.95
N LYS A 341 -18.36 -23.40 -13.97
CA LYS A 341 -18.02 -22.60 -12.76
C LYS A 341 -19.25 -22.07 -12.03
N ALA A 342 -20.28 -21.65 -12.77
CA ALA A 342 -21.54 -21.15 -12.23
C ALA A 342 -22.34 -22.23 -11.45
N ASP A 343 -22.24 -23.50 -11.86
CA ASP A 343 -22.98 -24.62 -11.26
C ASP A 343 -22.22 -25.28 -10.09
N MET A 344 -20.93 -24.99 -9.89
CA MET A 344 -20.10 -25.60 -8.82
C MET A 344 -20.70 -25.41 -7.42
N ALA A 345 -21.25 -24.21 -7.13
CA ALA A 345 -21.88 -23.92 -5.86
C ALA A 345 -23.10 -24.83 -5.61
N ALA A 346 -23.95 -25.01 -6.60
CA ALA A 346 -25.12 -25.90 -6.52
C ALA A 346 -24.71 -27.37 -6.33
N VAL A 347 -23.68 -27.84 -7.05
CA VAL A 347 -23.13 -29.18 -6.87
C VAL A 347 -22.62 -29.39 -5.46
N ASN A 348 -21.87 -28.40 -4.92
CA ASN A 348 -21.36 -28.49 -3.54
C ASN A 348 -22.49 -28.53 -2.51
N GLU A 349 -23.55 -27.73 -2.71
CA GLU A 349 -24.73 -27.73 -1.82
C GLU A 349 -25.43 -29.09 -1.83
N TYR A 350 -25.66 -29.67 -3.01
CA TYR A 350 -26.28 -31.00 -3.13
C TYR A 350 -25.42 -32.09 -2.49
N LEU A 351 -24.11 -32.07 -2.70
CA LEU A 351 -23.20 -33.08 -2.13
C LEU A 351 -22.95 -32.89 -0.63
N ALA A 352 -23.15 -31.67 -0.08
CA ALA A 352 -23.04 -31.38 1.35
C ALA A 352 -24.28 -31.77 2.15
N ASN A 353 -25.42 -32.04 1.48
CA ASN A 353 -26.66 -32.48 2.13
C ASN A 353 -26.41 -33.75 2.95
N PRO A 354 -26.74 -33.80 4.27
CA PRO A 354 -26.48 -34.97 5.11
C PRO A 354 -27.09 -36.26 4.59
N ALA A 355 -28.32 -36.23 4.02
CA ALA A 355 -28.97 -37.38 3.47
C ALA A 355 -28.28 -37.88 2.18
N VAL A 356 -27.76 -36.98 1.36
CA VAL A 356 -26.96 -37.31 0.18
C VAL A 356 -25.59 -37.86 0.62
N ARG A 357 -24.99 -37.30 1.65
CA ARG A 357 -23.68 -37.70 2.16
C ARG A 357 -23.68 -39.16 2.66
N GLU A 358 -24.77 -39.63 3.25
CA GLU A 358 -24.95 -41.05 3.70
C GLU A 358 -24.91 -42.08 2.56
N LEU A 359 -25.13 -41.65 1.33
CA LEU A 359 -25.06 -42.52 0.15
C LEU A 359 -23.65 -42.85 -0.32
N PHE A 360 -22.67 -42.07 0.14
CA PHE A 360 -21.26 -42.22 -0.20
C PHE A 360 -20.47 -42.89 0.93
N PRO A 361 -19.31 -43.48 0.62
CA PRO A 361 -18.39 -43.97 1.66
C PRO A 361 -18.04 -42.85 2.68
N ALA A 362 -17.89 -43.23 3.95
CA ALA A 362 -17.60 -42.28 4.99
C ALA A 362 -16.24 -41.54 4.82
N ASP A 363 -15.30 -42.18 4.11
CA ASP A 363 -13.94 -41.71 3.84
C ASP A 363 -13.80 -40.98 2.49
N ILE A 364 -14.92 -40.61 1.80
CA ILE A 364 -14.88 -39.85 0.56
C ILE A 364 -14.90 -38.33 0.87
N ASP A 365 -14.14 -37.54 0.13
CA ASP A 365 -14.24 -36.08 0.06
C ASP A 365 -14.18 -35.61 -1.39
N PHE A 366 -14.81 -34.47 -1.70
CA PHE A 366 -14.92 -33.97 -3.05
C PHE A 366 -14.05 -32.72 -3.23
N LYS A 367 -13.21 -32.74 -4.32
CA LYS A 367 -12.36 -31.59 -4.63
C LYS A 367 -12.42 -31.28 -6.12
N TRP A 368 -12.45 -29.99 -6.43
CA TRP A 368 -12.48 -29.49 -7.79
C TRP A 368 -11.08 -29.38 -8.40
N GLY A 369 -11.00 -29.51 -9.72
CA GLY A 369 -9.82 -29.18 -10.48
C GLY A 369 -9.52 -27.67 -10.42
N VAL A 370 -8.24 -27.29 -10.52
CA VAL A 370 -7.79 -25.90 -10.36
C VAL A 370 -8.27 -24.99 -11.51
N LYS A 371 -8.46 -25.51 -12.70
CA LYS A 371 -8.92 -24.77 -13.89
C LYS A 371 -9.89 -25.56 -14.74
N GLY A 372 -10.70 -24.85 -15.52
CA GLY A 372 -11.52 -25.46 -16.56
C GLY A 372 -10.66 -26.01 -17.69
N ASP A 373 -11.10 -27.11 -18.30
CA ASP A 373 -10.44 -27.73 -19.44
C ASP A 373 -11.12 -27.27 -20.75
N ASP A 374 -10.36 -26.63 -21.62
CA ASP A 374 -10.85 -26.14 -22.93
C ASP A 374 -11.38 -27.27 -23.81
N LYS A 375 -10.95 -28.52 -23.58
CA LYS A 375 -11.44 -29.70 -24.27
C LYS A 375 -12.88 -30.08 -23.94
N ILE A 376 -13.41 -29.55 -22.82
CA ILE A 376 -14.76 -29.75 -22.34
C ILE A 376 -15.48 -28.41 -22.09
N ASP A 377 -15.31 -27.45 -22.99
CA ASP A 377 -15.95 -26.14 -22.97
C ASP A 377 -15.70 -25.35 -21.68
N GLY A 378 -14.46 -25.41 -21.13
CA GLY A 378 -14.06 -24.68 -19.93
C GLY A 378 -14.67 -25.21 -18.63
N ARG A 379 -15.24 -26.42 -18.61
CA ARG A 379 -15.79 -27.04 -17.41
C ARG A 379 -14.69 -27.51 -16.47
N TYR A 380 -14.98 -27.53 -15.18
CA TYR A 380 -14.10 -27.98 -14.11
C TYR A 380 -14.37 -29.41 -13.74
N TYR A 381 -13.32 -30.22 -13.65
CA TYR A 381 -13.44 -31.61 -13.20
C TYR A 381 -13.68 -31.69 -11.69
N LEU A 382 -14.58 -32.58 -11.28
CA LEU A 382 -14.78 -32.94 -9.86
C LEU A 382 -14.10 -34.29 -9.59
N TYR A 383 -13.32 -34.34 -8.50
CA TYR A 383 -12.60 -35.54 -8.07
C TYR A 383 -13.13 -36.03 -6.72
N ALA A 384 -13.20 -37.32 -6.54
CA ALA A 384 -13.47 -37.96 -5.27
C ALA A 384 -12.20 -38.50 -4.68
N ILE A 385 -11.74 -37.88 -3.59
CA ILE A 385 -10.54 -38.30 -2.88
C ILE A 385 -10.90 -39.23 -1.72
N LYS A 386 -9.94 -40.09 -1.34
CA LYS A 386 -10.09 -41.05 -0.27
C LYS A 386 -9.33 -40.61 0.97
N VAL A 387 -10.05 -40.22 2.03
CA VAL A 387 -9.50 -39.83 3.32
C VAL A 387 -9.26 -41.10 4.16
N SER A 388 -8.10 -41.74 3.93
CA SER A 388 -7.76 -43.04 4.52
C SER A 388 -7.07 -42.97 5.88
N THR A 389 -6.74 -41.78 6.35
CA THR A 389 -6.06 -41.56 7.63
C THR A 389 -7.06 -41.24 8.74
N PRO A 390 -6.86 -41.76 9.96
CA PRO A 390 -7.81 -41.53 11.08
C PRO A 390 -7.87 -40.06 11.53
N ASP A 391 -6.81 -39.31 11.29
CA ASP A 391 -6.70 -37.89 11.63
C ASP A 391 -7.18 -36.96 10.50
N GLY A 392 -7.68 -37.50 9.39
CA GLY A 392 -8.17 -36.73 8.25
C GLY A 392 -7.08 -35.98 7.47
N LYS A 393 -5.79 -36.23 7.75
CA LYS A 393 -4.66 -35.59 7.04
C LYS A 393 -4.27 -36.42 5.82
N ALA A 394 -3.62 -35.76 4.87
CA ALA A 394 -3.09 -36.42 3.69
C ALA A 394 -2.03 -37.46 4.11
N PRO A 395 -1.99 -38.64 3.42
CA PRO A 395 -0.96 -39.64 3.63
C PRO A 395 0.46 -39.10 3.44
N LEU A 396 0.62 -38.12 2.56
CA LEU A 396 1.88 -37.42 2.31
C LEU A 396 1.57 -35.94 2.02
N ASP A 397 2.31 -35.03 2.62
CA ASP A 397 2.15 -33.58 2.45
C ASP A 397 3.41 -32.93 1.84
N GLY A 398 3.33 -31.62 1.57
CA GLY A 398 4.38 -30.84 0.94
C GLY A 398 5.64 -30.64 1.79
N SER A 399 5.64 -30.97 3.08
CA SER A 399 6.80 -30.82 3.96
C SER A 399 7.97 -31.71 3.54
N VAL A 400 7.70 -32.73 2.79
CA VAL A 400 8.71 -33.67 2.27
C VAL A 400 9.39 -33.18 0.98
N VAL A 401 8.88 -32.16 0.32
CA VAL A 401 9.45 -31.62 -0.93
C VAL A 401 10.69 -30.79 -0.60
N THR A 402 11.80 -31.14 -1.21
CA THR A 402 13.09 -30.44 -1.02
C THR A 402 13.41 -29.46 -2.14
N SER A 403 12.99 -29.75 -3.35
CA SER A 403 13.10 -28.83 -4.49
C SER A 403 12.07 -29.13 -5.56
N ALA A 404 11.65 -28.08 -6.26
CA ALA A 404 10.77 -28.15 -7.41
C ALA A 404 11.33 -27.28 -8.54
N THR A 405 11.27 -27.74 -9.79
CA THR A 405 11.76 -27.02 -10.98
C THR A 405 10.82 -27.24 -12.14
N GLU A 406 10.58 -26.17 -12.90
CA GLU A 406 9.83 -26.25 -14.15
C GLU A 406 10.66 -26.95 -15.24
N GLN A 407 10.01 -27.78 -16.05
CA GLN A 407 10.63 -28.47 -17.20
C GLN A 407 9.65 -28.47 -18.38
N TYR A 408 10.19 -28.51 -19.60
CA TYR A 408 9.37 -28.75 -20.78
C TYR A 408 9.04 -30.24 -20.87
N ALA A 409 7.80 -30.57 -21.12
CA ALA A 409 7.42 -31.95 -21.38
C ALA A 409 8.20 -32.52 -22.57
N GLN A 410 8.68 -33.75 -22.44
CA GLN A 410 9.50 -34.39 -23.50
C GLN A 410 8.77 -34.56 -24.85
N ARG A 411 7.43 -34.45 -24.83
CA ARG A 411 6.56 -34.54 -26.04
C ARG A 411 5.42 -33.52 -25.86
N GLY A 412 5.53 -32.34 -26.47
CA GLY A 412 4.44 -31.33 -26.47
C GLY A 412 4.91 -29.91 -26.14
N ALA A 413 4.00 -28.95 -26.23
CA ALA A 413 4.23 -27.55 -25.89
C ALA A 413 3.89 -27.25 -24.41
N THR A 414 3.51 -28.27 -23.63
CA THR A 414 3.14 -28.13 -22.21
C THR A 414 4.34 -28.16 -21.30
N ALA A 415 4.25 -27.52 -20.15
CA ALA A 415 5.26 -27.55 -19.11
C ALA A 415 4.87 -28.51 -17.98
N GLU A 416 5.86 -29.01 -17.27
CA GLU A 416 5.72 -29.93 -16.13
C GLU A 416 6.56 -29.38 -14.95
N VAL A 417 6.19 -29.74 -13.72
CA VAL A 417 6.98 -29.43 -12.53
C VAL A 417 7.63 -30.72 -12.02
N SER A 418 8.96 -30.78 -12.10
CA SER A 418 9.74 -31.86 -11.49
C SER A 418 9.99 -31.51 -10.02
N MET A 419 9.65 -32.42 -9.11
CA MET A 419 9.89 -32.26 -7.67
C MET A 419 10.77 -33.39 -7.14
N THR A 420 11.54 -33.08 -6.09
CA THR A 420 12.35 -34.06 -5.34
C THR A 420 11.93 -34.02 -3.88
N MET A 421 11.96 -35.18 -3.24
CA MET A 421 11.56 -35.38 -1.85
C MET A 421 12.77 -35.72 -0.97
N ASN A 422 12.63 -35.46 0.33
CA ASN A 422 13.61 -35.89 1.34
C ASN A 422 13.57 -37.43 1.53
N GLY A 423 14.43 -37.96 2.40
CA GLY A 423 14.53 -39.41 2.61
C GLY A 423 13.24 -40.04 3.16
N GLU A 424 12.56 -39.38 4.07
CA GLU A 424 11.28 -39.81 4.62
C GLU A 424 10.16 -39.82 3.58
N GLY A 425 10.02 -38.71 2.86
CA GLY A 425 9.06 -38.60 1.75
C GLY A 425 9.33 -39.62 0.64
N THR A 426 10.61 -39.91 0.34
CA THR A 426 10.99 -40.94 -0.66
C THR A 426 10.49 -42.33 -0.25
N GLN A 427 10.62 -42.68 1.03
CA GLN A 427 10.14 -43.98 1.52
C GLN A 427 8.63 -44.09 1.50
N GLU A 428 7.93 -43.05 1.98
CA GLU A 428 6.47 -43.04 2.01
C GLU A 428 5.87 -42.98 0.60
N TRP A 429 6.46 -42.19 -0.30
CA TRP A 429 6.05 -42.14 -1.70
C TRP A 429 6.23 -43.46 -2.42
N ALA A 430 7.36 -44.15 -2.14
CA ALA A 430 7.61 -45.48 -2.67
C ALA A 430 6.60 -46.50 -2.13
N ARG A 431 6.18 -46.40 -0.87
CA ARG A 431 5.14 -47.23 -0.26
C ARG A 431 3.77 -46.93 -0.93
N LEU A 432 3.37 -45.67 -0.94
CA LEU A 432 2.10 -45.22 -1.46
C LEU A 432 1.92 -45.57 -2.92
N THR A 433 2.93 -45.33 -3.78
CA THR A 433 2.89 -45.69 -5.19
C THR A 433 2.96 -47.18 -5.40
N GLY A 434 3.73 -47.92 -4.60
CA GLY A 434 3.87 -49.36 -4.69
C GLY A 434 2.58 -50.13 -4.37
N GLU A 435 1.82 -49.67 -3.37
CA GLU A 435 0.54 -50.26 -2.95
C GLU A 435 -0.64 -49.93 -3.89
N ASN A 436 -0.49 -48.89 -4.71
CA ASN A 436 -1.57 -48.33 -5.51
C ASN A 436 -1.27 -48.33 -7.02
N ILE A 437 -0.50 -49.30 -7.51
CA ILE A 437 -0.23 -49.46 -8.95
C ILE A 437 -1.58 -49.66 -9.71
N GLY A 438 -1.78 -48.90 -10.77
CA GLY A 438 -2.99 -48.90 -11.59
C GLY A 438 -4.11 -47.97 -11.08
N LYS A 439 -3.98 -47.38 -9.86
CA LYS A 439 -4.90 -46.35 -9.33
C LYS A 439 -4.33 -44.95 -9.57
N CYS A 440 -5.17 -43.94 -9.36
CA CYS A 440 -4.76 -42.54 -9.46
C CYS A 440 -4.44 -41.94 -8.08
N ILE A 441 -3.44 -41.06 -8.04
CA ILE A 441 -3.11 -40.24 -6.87
C ILE A 441 -3.30 -38.78 -7.25
N ALA A 442 -4.22 -38.10 -6.55
CA ALA A 442 -4.46 -36.68 -6.75
C ALA A 442 -3.36 -35.87 -6.06
N ILE A 443 -2.81 -34.92 -6.78
CA ILE A 443 -1.91 -33.89 -6.28
C ILE A 443 -2.78 -32.67 -6.04
N VAL A 444 -3.07 -32.42 -4.76
CA VAL A 444 -3.94 -31.35 -4.29
C VAL A 444 -3.07 -30.23 -3.74
N LEU A 445 -3.33 -29.03 -4.15
CA LEU A 445 -2.70 -27.84 -3.60
C LEU A 445 -3.80 -26.83 -3.19
N ASP A 446 -3.78 -26.42 -1.93
CA ASP A 446 -4.76 -25.48 -1.38
C ASP A 446 -6.24 -25.90 -1.61
N GLY A 447 -6.49 -27.22 -1.56
CA GLY A 447 -7.84 -27.79 -1.70
C GLY A 447 -8.28 -28.06 -3.14
N TYR A 448 -7.50 -27.66 -4.15
CA TYR A 448 -7.80 -27.91 -5.56
C TYR A 448 -6.88 -28.98 -6.14
N VAL A 449 -7.43 -29.82 -7.03
CA VAL A 449 -6.67 -30.85 -7.71
C VAL A 449 -5.96 -30.26 -8.92
N TYR A 450 -4.62 -30.27 -8.88
CA TYR A 450 -3.78 -29.84 -10.00
C TYR A 450 -3.58 -30.95 -11.03
N SER A 451 -3.46 -32.19 -10.55
CA SER A 451 -3.26 -33.35 -11.38
C SER A 451 -3.65 -34.62 -10.63
N ALA A 452 -4.13 -35.65 -11.30
CA ALA A 452 -4.44 -36.95 -10.74
C ALA A 452 -3.87 -38.08 -11.61
N PRO A 453 -2.52 -38.20 -11.72
CA PRO A 453 -1.92 -39.18 -12.59
C PRO A 453 -2.15 -40.61 -12.12
N ARG A 454 -2.25 -41.57 -13.08
CA ARG A 454 -2.28 -42.98 -12.77
C ARG A 454 -0.87 -43.49 -12.42
N VAL A 455 -0.77 -44.24 -11.34
CA VAL A 455 0.48 -44.88 -10.93
C VAL A 455 0.77 -46.09 -11.86
N ASN A 456 1.79 -45.95 -12.69
CA ASN A 456 2.18 -47.04 -13.61
C ASN A 456 3.16 -47.99 -12.95
N THR A 457 4.06 -47.51 -12.13
CA THR A 457 5.10 -48.28 -11.42
C THR A 457 5.39 -47.70 -10.06
N LYS A 458 5.97 -48.49 -9.19
CA LYS A 458 6.51 -47.97 -7.90
C LYS A 458 7.58 -46.94 -8.16
N ILE A 459 7.50 -45.78 -7.47
CA ILE A 459 8.47 -44.67 -7.58
C ILE A 459 9.37 -44.69 -6.33
N ASP A 460 10.59 -45.18 -6.48
CA ASP A 460 11.53 -45.39 -5.37
C ASP A 460 12.68 -44.36 -5.29
N LYS A 461 12.77 -43.43 -6.25
CA LYS A 461 13.88 -42.46 -6.33
C LYS A 461 13.57 -41.11 -5.69
N GLY A 462 12.41 -40.90 -5.11
CA GLY A 462 12.00 -39.64 -4.48
C GLY A 462 11.90 -38.46 -5.45
N SER A 463 11.91 -38.72 -6.75
CA SER A 463 11.66 -37.71 -7.78
C SER A 463 10.34 -38.01 -8.47
N SER A 464 9.49 -37.00 -8.62
CA SER A 464 8.17 -37.13 -9.26
C SER A 464 7.90 -35.90 -10.13
N GLN A 465 7.00 -36.06 -11.07
CA GLN A 465 6.58 -34.99 -11.99
C GLN A 465 5.11 -34.69 -11.81
N ILE A 466 4.79 -33.39 -11.64
CA ILE A 466 3.43 -32.87 -11.69
C ILE A 466 3.15 -32.53 -13.15
N THR A 467 2.34 -33.34 -13.79
CA THR A 467 1.96 -33.16 -15.19
C THR A 467 0.58 -32.56 -15.27
N GLY A 468 0.34 -31.64 -16.20
CA GLY A 468 -0.93 -30.98 -16.44
C GLY A 468 -0.82 -30.10 -17.70
N ASP A 469 -1.92 -29.51 -18.14
CA ASP A 469 -1.90 -28.54 -19.25
C ASP A 469 -1.41 -27.18 -18.69
N PHE A 470 -0.14 -27.13 -18.21
CA PHE A 470 0.48 -25.93 -17.70
C PHE A 470 1.18 -25.14 -18.80
N THR A 471 1.01 -23.84 -18.78
CA THR A 471 1.95 -22.93 -19.43
C THR A 471 3.28 -22.94 -18.67
N ILE A 472 4.36 -22.52 -19.31
CA ILE A 472 5.68 -22.41 -18.64
C ILE A 472 5.62 -21.53 -17.42
N GLN A 473 4.83 -20.46 -17.49
CA GLN A 473 4.69 -19.51 -16.41
C GLN A 473 3.93 -20.11 -15.21
N GLU A 474 2.84 -20.83 -15.44
CA GLU A 474 2.11 -21.57 -14.39
C GLU A 474 3.00 -22.64 -13.73
N ALA A 475 3.77 -23.37 -14.52
CA ALA A 475 4.72 -24.36 -13.98
C ALA A 475 5.81 -23.71 -13.13
N LYS A 476 6.34 -22.57 -13.56
CA LYS A 476 7.31 -21.77 -12.78
C LYS A 476 6.72 -21.27 -11.48
N ASP A 477 5.50 -20.74 -11.49
CA ASP A 477 4.83 -20.26 -10.29
C ASP A 477 4.56 -21.40 -9.31
N LEU A 478 4.08 -22.53 -9.82
CA LEU A 478 3.88 -23.73 -9.01
C LEU A 478 5.19 -24.21 -8.38
N ALA A 479 6.28 -24.27 -9.16
CA ALA A 479 7.60 -24.64 -8.64
C ALA A 479 8.08 -23.67 -7.56
N ASN A 480 7.87 -22.37 -7.74
CA ASN A 480 8.23 -21.34 -6.74
C ASN A 480 7.41 -21.47 -5.45
N VAL A 481 6.12 -21.74 -5.56
CA VAL A 481 5.22 -21.98 -4.42
C VAL A 481 5.68 -23.20 -3.63
N LEU A 482 5.99 -24.29 -4.31
CA LEU A 482 6.49 -25.53 -3.69
C LEU A 482 7.84 -25.35 -3.01
N ASN A 483 8.77 -24.63 -3.65
CA ASN A 483 10.09 -24.32 -3.07
C ASN A 483 10.01 -23.39 -1.84
N SER A 484 9.03 -22.51 -1.80
CA SER A 484 8.83 -21.58 -0.68
C SER A 484 8.20 -22.27 0.54
N GLY A 485 7.57 -23.41 0.36
CA GLY A 485 6.94 -24.20 1.41
C GLY A 485 5.57 -23.70 1.87
N LYS A 486 4.95 -24.45 2.78
CA LYS A 486 3.64 -24.16 3.36
C LYS A 486 3.67 -22.92 4.25
N VAL A 487 2.69 -22.06 4.10
CA VAL A 487 2.47 -20.92 5.04
C VAL A 487 1.85 -21.47 6.32
N PRO A 488 2.50 -21.29 7.48
CA PRO A 488 2.02 -21.85 8.75
C PRO A 488 0.67 -21.28 9.20
N ALA A 489 0.40 -20.00 8.83
CA ALA A 489 -0.87 -19.34 9.08
C ALA A 489 -1.31 -18.64 7.80
N PRO A 490 -2.50 -18.95 7.25
CA PRO A 490 -3.00 -18.30 6.05
C PRO A 490 -3.12 -16.79 6.25
N ALA A 491 -2.89 -16.05 5.19
CA ALA A 491 -2.98 -14.59 5.20
C ALA A 491 -4.10 -14.14 4.27
N LYS A 492 -4.96 -13.26 4.77
CA LYS A 492 -6.08 -12.69 4.01
C LYS A 492 -5.74 -11.29 3.55
N ILE A 493 -6.06 -10.96 2.31
CA ILE A 493 -5.94 -9.59 1.79
C ILE A 493 -7.04 -8.74 2.40
N ILE A 494 -6.64 -7.73 3.18
CA ILE A 494 -7.54 -6.78 3.85
C ILE A 494 -7.51 -5.40 3.22
N GLN A 495 -6.46 -5.10 2.48
CA GLN A 495 -6.35 -3.93 1.63
C GLN A 495 -5.61 -4.31 0.35
N ASP A 496 -6.10 -3.80 -0.76
CA ASP A 496 -5.54 -3.99 -2.08
C ASP A 496 -5.65 -2.69 -2.87
N THR A 497 -4.55 -2.23 -3.41
CA THR A 497 -4.47 -1.02 -4.23
C THR A 497 -3.72 -1.35 -5.51
N VAL A 498 -4.37 -1.21 -6.65
CA VAL A 498 -3.76 -1.37 -7.97
C VAL A 498 -3.70 -0.02 -8.66
N VAL A 499 -2.53 0.33 -9.19
CA VAL A 499 -2.28 1.58 -9.92
C VAL A 499 -1.76 1.25 -11.31
N GLY A 500 -2.46 1.72 -12.34
CA GLY A 500 -2.06 1.55 -13.73
C GLY A 500 -0.81 2.36 -14.10
N PRO A 501 0.06 1.84 -14.98
CA PRO A 501 1.31 2.51 -15.38
C PRO A 501 1.09 3.86 -16.06
N SER A 502 -0.02 4.04 -16.78
CA SER A 502 -0.34 5.29 -17.48
C SER A 502 -0.52 6.46 -16.52
N LEU A 503 -1.21 6.24 -15.39
CA LEU A 503 -1.40 7.24 -14.35
C LEU A 503 -0.08 7.58 -13.65
N GLY A 504 0.77 6.57 -13.42
CA GLY A 504 2.11 6.76 -12.86
C GLY A 504 2.97 7.64 -13.76
N GLN A 505 2.98 7.39 -15.08
CA GLN A 505 3.75 8.18 -16.04
C GLN A 505 3.27 9.64 -16.16
N GLU A 506 1.96 9.87 -16.16
CA GLU A 506 1.38 11.23 -16.12
C GLU A 506 1.82 11.96 -14.84
N SER A 507 1.79 11.28 -13.71
CA SER A 507 2.19 11.82 -12.40
C SER A 507 3.69 12.14 -12.36
N ILE A 508 4.56 11.29 -12.92
CA ILE A 508 6.00 11.55 -13.06
C ILE A 508 6.23 12.81 -13.87
N ASN A 509 5.61 12.91 -15.04
CA ASN A 509 5.83 14.03 -15.95
C ASN A 509 5.38 15.35 -15.30
N ALA A 510 4.20 15.39 -14.69
CA ALA A 510 3.70 16.57 -13.99
C ALA A 510 4.57 16.90 -12.76
N GLY A 511 4.96 15.89 -11.97
CA GLY A 511 5.85 16.06 -10.82
C GLY A 511 7.22 16.60 -11.20
N MET A 512 7.86 16.05 -12.23
CA MET A 512 9.16 16.52 -12.72
C MET A 512 9.10 17.93 -13.32
N LEU A 513 8.05 18.25 -14.06
CA LEU A 513 7.85 19.60 -14.60
C LEU A 513 7.70 20.62 -13.46
N SER A 514 6.85 20.32 -12.48
CA SER A 514 6.66 21.20 -11.32
C SER A 514 7.93 21.35 -10.49
N PHE A 515 8.71 20.28 -10.32
CA PHE A 515 10.01 20.32 -9.66
C PHE A 515 10.98 21.28 -10.35
N VAL A 516 11.14 21.17 -11.68
CA VAL A 516 12.04 22.04 -12.43
C VAL A 516 11.61 23.50 -12.37
N ILE A 517 10.31 23.77 -12.51
CA ILE A 517 9.78 25.15 -12.42
C ILE A 517 9.99 25.71 -11.01
N ALA A 518 9.64 24.96 -9.96
CA ALA A 518 9.84 25.38 -8.58
C ALA A 518 11.32 25.67 -8.30
N PHE A 519 12.21 24.79 -8.75
CA PHE A 519 13.66 24.96 -8.60
C PHE A 519 14.16 26.25 -9.25
N ILE A 520 13.80 26.50 -10.51
CA ILE A 520 14.18 27.73 -11.22
C ILE A 520 13.64 28.97 -10.50
N LEU A 521 12.39 28.95 -10.06
CA LEU A 521 11.77 30.08 -9.35
C LEU A 521 12.50 30.41 -8.05
N VAL A 522 12.91 29.39 -7.26
CA VAL A 522 13.68 29.60 -6.03
C VAL A 522 15.05 30.17 -6.32
N LEU A 523 15.77 29.65 -7.32
CA LEU A 523 17.07 30.18 -7.75
C LEU A 523 16.95 31.66 -8.14
N LEU A 524 15.94 31.98 -8.95
CA LEU A 524 15.67 33.38 -9.34
C LEU A 524 15.35 34.25 -8.14
N TYR A 525 14.50 33.77 -7.23
CA TYR A 525 14.16 34.50 -6.01
C TYR A 525 15.40 34.84 -5.18
N MET A 526 16.28 33.86 -4.90
CA MET A 526 17.49 34.04 -4.11
C MET A 526 18.51 34.95 -4.79
N GLY A 527 18.76 34.74 -6.06
CA GLY A 527 19.67 35.58 -6.85
C GLY A 527 19.18 37.03 -6.98
N LEU A 528 17.87 37.26 -7.12
CA LEU A 528 17.26 38.58 -7.19
C LEU A 528 17.26 39.29 -5.84
N PHE A 529 16.95 38.60 -4.75
CA PHE A 529 16.81 39.21 -3.42
C PHE A 529 18.17 39.42 -2.70
N TYR A 530 19.04 38.37 -2.67
CA TYR A 530 20.32 38.37 -1.94
C TYR A 530 21.56 38.57 -2.83
N LYS A 531 21.39 38.82 -4.13
CA LYS A 531 22.48 39.13 -5.07
C LYS A 531 23.57 38.05 -5.07
N THR A 532 24.85 38.42 -4.78
CA THR A 532 26.00 37.51 -4.83
C THR A 532 25.89 36.40 -3.77
N ALA A 533 25.40 36.69 -2.58
CA ALA A 533 25.15 35.71 -1.54
C ALA A 533 24.01 34.72 -1.95
N GLY A 534 23.00 35.23 -2.67
CA GLY A 534 21.94 34.38 -3.25
C GLY A 534 22.51 33.32 -4.19
N TRP A 535 23.36 33.66 -5.12
CA TRP A 535 24.01 32.67 -6.01
C TRP A 535 24.83 31.63 -5.24
N MET A 536 25.39 31.97 -4.07
CA MET A 536 26.07 30.96 -3.23
C MET A 536 25.10 30.01 -2.57
N SER A 537 23.95 30.50 -2.14
CA SER A 537 22.90 29.59 -1.63
C SER A 537 22.30 28.73 -2.75
N ASP A 538 22.26 29.21 -3.98
CA ASP A 538 21.79 28.43 -5.12
C ASP A 538 22.71 27.24 -5.42
N VAL A 539 24.03 27.43 -5.38
CA VAL A 539 25.01 26.34 -5.48
C VAL A 539 24.87 25.38 -4.30
N ALA A 540 24.64 25.89 -3.09
CA ALA A 540 24.39 25.04 -1.92
C ALA A 540 23.06 24.26 -2.05
N LEU A 541 22.01 24.85 -2.62
CA LEU A 541 20.74 24.19 -2.88
C LEU A 541 20.89 23.07 -3.94
N LEU A 542 21.63 23.33 -5.01
CA LEU A 542 21.96 22.28 -5.99
C LEU A 542 22.71 21.12 -5.33
N THR A 543 23.68 21.45 -4.47
CA THR A 543 24.41 20.45 -3.69
C THR A 543 23.47 19.68 -2.75
N ASN A 544 22.52 20.36 -2.12
CA ASN A 544 21.52 19.72 -1.26
C ASN A 544 20.67 18.70 -2.01
N VAL A 545 20.12 19.08 -3.18
CA VAL A 545 19.32 18.16 -4.01
C VAL A 545 20.15 16.94 -4.44
N PHE A 546 21.39 17.17 -4.84
CA PHE A 546 22.31 16.10 -5.20
C PHE A 546 22.59 15.15 -4.01
N LEU A 547 22.87 15.70 -2.82
CA LEU A 547 23.09 14.88 -1.61
C LEU A 547 21.82 14.15 -1.19
N LEU A 548 20.66 14.81 -1.23
CA LEU A 548 19.37 14.22 -0.92
C LEU A 548 19.12 12.97 -1.81
N MET A 549 19.26 13.13 -3.12
CA MET A 549 19.07 12.02 -4.06
C MET A 549 20.07 10.88 -3.81
N GLY A 550 21.34 11.19 -3.57
CA GLY A 550 22.35 10.19 -3.29
C GLY A 550 22.10 9.43 -1.98
N VAL A 551 21.66 10.13 -0.95
CA VAL A 551 21.31 9.54 0.35
C VAL A 551 20.05 8.67 0.24
N LEU A 552 19.01 9.13 -0.46
CA LEU A 552 17.79 8.34 -0.70
C LEU A 552 18.11 7.00 -1.37
N VAL A 553 18.93 7.03 -2.43
CA VAL A 553 19.34 5.80 -3.13
C VAL A 553 20.19 4.91 -2.22
N SER A 554 21.08 5.48 -1.41
CA SER A 554 21.95 4.72 -0.50
C SER A 554 21.16 3.97 0.59
N PHE A 555 20.04 4.53 1.04
CA PHE A 555 19.16 3.89 2.01
C PHE A 555 18.11 2.97 1.36
N GLY A 556 18.09 2.84 0.03
CA GLY A 556 17.06 2.08 -0.68
C GLY A 556 15.66 2.66 -0.50
N ALA A 557 15.55 3.96 -0.20
CA ALA A 557 14.28 4.61 0.06
C ALA A 557 13.44 4.69 -1.23
N VAL A 558 12.15 4.44 -1.09
CA VAL A 558 11.19 4.47 -2.20
C VAL A 558 10.73 5.91 -2.44
N LEU A 559 10.92 6.40 -3.66
CA LEU A 559 10.43 7.70 -4.09
C LEU A 559 8.97 7.59 -4.53
N THR A 560 8.07 8.18 -3.75
CA THR A 560 6.63 8.24 -4.02
C THR A 560 6.23 9.61 -4.59
N LEU A 561 5.01 9.76 -5.11
CA LEU A 561 4.52 11.06 -5.59
C LEU A 561 4.45 12.12 -4.46
N PRO A 562 3.90 11.82 -3.25
CA PRO A 562 4.09 12.69 -2.10
C PRO A 562 5.56 12.91 -1.73
N GLY A 563 6.43 11.90 -1.94
CA GLY A 563 7.88 12.03 -1.75
C GLY A 563 8.52 13.08 -2.67
N ILE A 564 8.12 13.15 -3.94
CA ILE A 564 8.54 14.23 -4.85
C ILE A 564 8.09 15.60 -4.31
N ALA A 565 6.84 15.72 -3.88
CA ALA A 565 6.34 16.94 -3.24
C ALA A 565 7.15 17.28 -1.97
N GLY A 566 7.56 16.27 -1.19
CA GLY A 566 8.47 16.41 -0.05
C GLY A 566 9.85 16.96 -0.45
N ILE A 567 10.44 16.47 -1.56
CA ILE A 567 11.70 17.01 -2.07
C ILE A 567 11.55 18.48 -2.45
N VAL A 568 10.48 18.85 -3.17
CA VAL A 568 10.26 20.25 -3.57
C VAL A 568 9.99 21.14 -2.36
N LEU A 569 9.24 20.67 -1.38
CA LEU A 569 9.01 21.37 -0.13
C LEU A 569 10.33 21.57 0.63
N THR A 570 11.17 20.54 0.73
CA THR A 570 12.47 20.63 1.39
C THR A 570 13.43 21.56 0.66
N MET A 571 13.31 21.74 -0.66
CA MET A 571 14.04 22.79 -1.38
C MET A 571 13.64 24.19 -0.91
N GLY A 572 12.34 24.45 -0.74
CA GLY A 572 11.85 25.71 -0.17
C GLY A 572 12.39 25.94 1.25
N MET A 573 12.37 24.92 2.09
CA MET A 573 12.89 24.97 3.47
C MET A 573 14.42 24.99 3.53
N ALA A 574 15.13 24.42 2.55
CA ALA A 574 16.60 24.44 2.52
C ALA A 574 17.16 25.86 2.36
N VAL A 575 16.41 26.72 1.69
CA VAL A 575 16.77 28.12 1.51
C VAL A 575 16.51 28.91 2.79
N ASP A 576 15.54 28.51 3.63
CA ASP A 576 15.18 29.18 4.88
C ASP A 576 16.38 29.38 5.81
N ALA A 577 17.18 28.33 6.03
CA ALA A 577 18.38 28.42 6.85
C ALA A 577 19.37 29.47 6.28
N ASN A 578 19.52 29.60 4.98
CA ASN A 578 20.35 30.63 4.34
C ASN A 578 19.75 32.01 4.52
N VAL A 579 18.44 32.18 4.39
CA VAL A 579 17.73 33.45 4.67
C VAL A 579 18.00 33.91 6.10
N ILE A 580 17.86 32.98 7.05
CA ILE A 580 18.17 33.25 8.48
C ILE A 580 19.58 33.77 8.67
N ILE A 581 20.57 33.10 8.08
CA ILE A 581 21.97 33.49 8.16
C ILE A 581 22.20 34.85 7.51
N TYR A 582 21.63 35.07 6.29
CA TYR A 582 21.87 36.32 5.55
C TYR A 582 21.21 37.54 6.22
N GLU A 583 19.99 37.39 6.73
CA GLU A 583 19.35 38.47 7.46
C GLU A 583 20.14 38.81 8.76
N ARG A 584 20.70 37.79 9.44
CA ARG A 584 21.56 38.04 10.61
C ARG A 584 22.88 38.70 10.21
N ILE A 585 23.54 38.31 9.10
CA ILE A 585 24.73 38.99 8.60
C ILE A 585 24.42 40.45 8.23
N LYS A 586 23.27 40.72 7.58
CA LYS A 586 22.82 42.09 7.27
C LYS A 586 22.65 42.93 8.53
N GLU A 587 22.10 42.33 9.60
CA GLU A 587 21.95 43.01 10.89
C GLU A 587 23.30 43.34 11.52
N GLU A 588 24.27 42.42 11.53
CA GLU A 588 25.61 42.63 12.05
C GLU A 588 26.40 43.69 11.24
N LEU A 589 26.21 43.72 9.90
CA LEU A 589 26.79 44.75 9.02
C LEU A 589 26.19 46.14 9.30
N ARG A 590 24.85 46.24 9.53
CA ARG A 590 24.20 47.50 9.93
C ARG A 590 24.68 47.98 11.30
N GLY A 591 25.05 47.06 12.19
CA GLY A 591 25.66 47.33 13.47
C GLY A 591 27.10 47.88 13.37
N GLY A 592 27.63 48.07 12.14
CA GLY A 592 28.96 48.63 11.88
C GLY A 592 30.11 47.62 11.95
N LYS A 593 29.85 46.33 12.03
CA LYS A 593 30.91 45.31 12.03
C LYS A 593 31.53 45.13 10.65
N GLY A 594 32.83 44.91 10.60
CA GLY A 594 33.52 44.55 9.36
C GLY A 594 33.01 43.23 8.77
N LEU A 595 33.05 43.09 7.45
CA LEU A 595 32.47 41.98 6.68
C LEU A 595 32.84 40.60 7.24
N SER A 596 34.11 40.35 7.52
CA SER A 596 34.59 39.05 8.00
C SER A 596 34.03 38.68 9.38
N LEU A 597 33.93 39.69 10.28
CA LEU A 597 33.36 39.52 11.62
C LEU A 597 31.84 39.35 11.54
N ALA A 598 31.15 40.16 10.72
CA ALA A 598 29.71 40.06 10.51
C ALA A 598 29.30 38.69 9.97
N ILE A 599 30.07 38.09 9.04
CA ILE A 599 29.84 36.72 8.55
C ILE A 599 30.01 35.72 9.69
N LYS A 600 31.12 35.84 10.47
CA LYS A 600 31.38 34.89 11.57
C LYS A 600 30.26 34.93 12.62
N ASP A 601 29.89 36.14 13.05
CA ASP A 601 28.88 36.34 14.09
C ASP A 601 27.47 36.00 13.56
N GLY A 602 27.16 36.32 12.30
CA GLY A 602 25.91 36.00 11.65
C GLY A 602 25.66 34.50 11.61
N PHE A 603 26.65 33.69 11.21
CA PHE A 603 26.55 32.23 11.28
C PHE A 603 26.42 31.73 12.72
N SER A 604 27.22 32.23 13.66
CA SER A 604 27.19 31.80 15.06
C SER A 604 25.84 32.07 15.72
N ASN A 605 25.27 33.24 15.50
CA ASN A 605 24.02 33.68 16.12
C ASN A 605 22.78 33.04 15.45
N ALA A 606 22.90 32.58 14.20
CA ALA A 606 21.84 31.88 13.47
C ALA A 606 21.71 30.41 13.88
N TYR A 607 22.77 29.76 14.37
CA TYR A 607 22.78 28.31 14.64
C TYR A 607 21.65 27.82 15.54
N SER A 608 21.40 28.53 16.65
CA SER A 608 20.37 28.12 17.62
C SER A 608 19.00 28.01 16.94
N ALA A 609 18.61 29.06 16.22
CA ALA A 609 17.31 29.11 15.55
C ALA A 609 17.18 28.05 14.42
N ILE A 610 18.28 27.85 13.67
CA ILE A 610 18.26 26.82 12.58
C ILE A 610 18.15 25.42 13.16
N ILE A 611 18.87 25.09 14.23
CA ILE A 611 18.77 23.77 14.87
C ILE A 611 17.38 23.55 15.45
N ASP A 612 16.85 24.53 16.18
CA ASP A 612 15.55 24.43 16.85
C ASP A 612 14.41 24.24 15.80
N GLY A 613 14.43 25.00 14.70
CA GLY A 613 13.44 24.89 13.63
C GLY A 613 13.50 23.56 12.90
N ASN A 614 14.70 23.10 12.54
CA ASN A 614 14.87 21.81 11.86
C ASN A 614 14.50 20.63 12.78
N LEU A 615 14.87 20.70 14.07
CA LEU A 615 14.56 19.64 15.04
C LEU A 615 13.05 19.48 15.24
N THR A 616 12.29 20.56 15.31
CA THR A 616 10.83 20.51 15.44
C THR A 616 10.18 19.87 14.22
N THR A 617 10.68 20.17 13.02
CA THR A 617 10.18 19.55 11.79
C THR A 617 10.61 18.06 11.67
N ILE A 618 11.79 17.69 12.17
CA ILE A 618 12.20 16.28 12.25
C ILE A 618 11.29 15.52 13.23
N ILE A 619 10.92 16.10 14.37
CA ILE A 619 9.99 15.47 15.33
C ILE A 619 8.66 15.11 14.63
N THR A 620 8.07 16.05 13.89
CA THR A 620 6.84 15.78 13.13
C THR A 620 7.07 14.78 12.01
N GLY A 621 8.22 14.82 11.33
CA GLY A 621 8.62 13.84 10.34
C GLY A 621 8.72 12.43 10.92
N ILE A 622 9.29 12.26 12.10
CA ILE A 622 9.36 10.96 12.80
C ILE A 622 7.96 10.47 13.18
N VAL A 623 7.09 11.34 13.70
CA VAL A 623 5.69 10.96 13.98
C VAL A 623 5.00 10.50 12.70
N LEU A 624 5.19 11.24 11.61
CA LEU A 624 4.64 10.88 10.31
C LEU A 624 5.19 9.56 9.77
N PHE A 625 6.47 9.27 10.00
CA PHE A 625 7.08 8.00 9.63
C PHE A 625 6.52 6.81 10.43
N ILE A 626 6.23 7.01 11.73
CA ILE A 626 5.70 5.96 12.61
C ILE A 626 4.22 5.65 12.32
N PHE A 627 3.40 6.68 12.08
CA PHE A 627 1.95 6.55 11.90
C PHE A 627 1.53 6.51 10.43
N GLY A 628 2.39 6.91 9.49
CA GLY A 628 2.15 6.88 8.04
C GLY A 628 2.40 5.50 7.44
N ASN A 629 1.70 5.18 6.36
CA ASN A 629 1.88 3.96 5.59
C ASN A 629 2.20 4.29 4.13
N GLY A 630 2.89 3.39 3.43
CA GLY A 630 3.15 3.46 1.99
C GLY A 630 3.63 4.84 1.49
N PRO A 631 2.87 5.53 0.62
CA PRO A 631 3.27 6.82 0.05
C PRO A 631 3.57 7.91 1.09
N VAL A 632 2.86 7.92 2.23
CA VAL A 632 3.06 8.90 3.30
C VAL A 632 4.36 8.65 4.07
N GLN A 633 4.72 7.39 4.28
CA GLN A 633 6.00 7.01 4.87
C GLN A 633 7.17 7.41 3.95
N GLY A 634 7.02 7.25 2.62
CA GLY A 634 7.96 7.73 1.61
C GLY A 634 8.15 9.25 1.69
N PHE A 635 7.05 10.02 1.82
CA PHE A 635 7.10 11.46 2.07
C PHE A 635 7.85 11.82 3.34
N ALA A 636 7.55 11.14 4.47
CA ALA A 636 8.23 11.39 5.75
C ALA A 636 9.74 11.13 5.65
N THR A 637 10.13 10.05 4.96
CA THR A 637 11.53 9.70 4.72
C THR A 637 12.25 10.78 3.92
N THR A 638 11.65 11.24 2.81
CA THR A 638 12.24 12.33 1.99
C THR A 638 12.33 13.63 2.76
N LEU A 639 11.34 13.96 3.60
CA LEU A 639 11.31 15.13 4.45
C LEU A 639 12.45 15.10 5.50
N ILE A 640 12.59 14.00 6.24
CA ILE A 640 13.63 13.87 7.27
C ILE A 640 15.03 13.95 6.65
N ILE A 641 15.29 13.17 5.59
CA ILE A 641 16.59 13.18 4.90
C ILE A 641 16.86 14.57 4.30
N GLY A 642 15.83 15.19 3.69
CA GLY A 642 15.91 16.51 3.10
C GLY A 642 16.28 17.60 4.12
N ILE A 643 15.72 17.56 5.32
CA ILE A 643 16.05 18.47 6.42
C ILE A 643 17.51 18.27 6.88
N ILE A 644 17.96 17.04 7.03
CA ILE A 644 19.33 16.73 7.45
C ILE A 644 20.34 17.21 6.38
N THR A 645 20.08 16.93 5.11
CA THR A 645 20.97 17.34 4.01
C THR A 645 20.93 18.85 3.79
N SER A 646 19.77 19.50 3.98
CA SER A 646 19.63 20.95 3.89
C SER A 646 20.38 21.68 5.01
N PHE A 647 20.31 21.17 6.24
CA PHE A 647 21.08 21.68 7.35
C PHE A 647 22.59 21.61 7.06
N PHE A 648 23.07 20.46 6.57
CA PHE A 648 24.47 20.28 6.18
C PHE A 648 24.88 21.28 5.07
N SER A 649 24.06 21.41 4.04
CA SER A 649 24.33 22.28 2.90
C SER A 649 24.35 23.78 3.29
N ALA A 650 23.32 24.24 4.03
CA ALA A 650 23.21 25.63 4.44
C ALA A 650 24.28 26.04 5.44
N VAL A 651 24.61 25.19 6.41
CA VAL A 651 25.56 25.53 7.47
C VAL A 651 27.02 25.39 7.06
N PHE A 652 27.34 24.31 6.29
CA PHE A 652 28.72 24.01 5.94
C PHE A 652 29.09 24.42 4.51
N ILE A 653 28.29 24.04 3.50
CA ILE A 653 28.63 24.30 2.09
C ILE A 653 28.51 25.79 1.80
N THR A 654 27.39 26.43 2.18
CA THR A 654 27.18 27.86 1.96
C THR A 654 28.30 28.68 2.67
N ARG A 655 28.68 28.28 3.87
CA ARG A 655 29.78 28.97 4.57
C ARG A 655 31.11 28.83 3.85
N LEU A 656 31.47 27.62 3.38
CA LEU A 656 32.69 27.39 2.62
C LEU A 656 32.73 28.24 1.34
N LEU A 657 31.59 28.33 0.64
CA LEU A 657 31.48 29.13 -0.60
C LEU A 657 31.60 30.62 -0.31
N ILE A 658 30.94 31.14 0.71
CA ILE A 658 31.02 32.53 1.11
C ILE A 658 32.46 32.89 1.54
N GLU A 659 33.10 32.09 2.39
CA GLU A 659 34.47 32.30 2.83
C GLU A 659 35.45 32.21 1.65
N TRP A 660 35.23 31.33 0.69
CA TRP A 660 36.05 31.23 -0.53
C TRP A 660 35.94 32.49 -1.41
N ILE A 661 34.71 33.00 -1.61
CA ILE A 661 34.49 34.25 -2.37
C ILE A 661 35.15 35.43 -1.68
N VAL A 662 34.94 35.58 -0.39
CA VAL A 662 35.57 36.72 0.38
C VAL A 662 37.06 36.60 0.33
N ALA A 663 37.66 35.43 0.43
CA ALA A 663 39.10 35.24 0.30
C ALA A 663 39.64 35.55 -1.10
N ARG A 664 38.85 35.33 -2.16
CA ARG A 664 39.27 35.49 -3.58
C ARG A 664 39.05 36.90 -4.10
N TRP A 665 37.91 37.52 -3.73
CA TRP A 665 37.45 38.78 -4.29
C TRP A 665 37.36 39.91 -3.25
N GLY A 666 37.57 39.65 -1.99
CA GLY A 666 37.56 40.62 -0.89
C GLY A 666 36.19 41.18 -0.51
N HIS A 667 35.15 40.92 -1.26
CA HIS A 667 33.80 41.43 -1.01
C HIS A 667 32.72 40.46 -1.43
N ILE A 668 31.56 40.51 -0.76
CA ILE A 668 30.31 39.79 -1.11
C ILE A 668 29.11 40.68 -0.74
N SER A 669 28.07 40.65 -1.50
CA SER A 669 26.84 41.44 -1.30
C SER A 669 25.70 40.56 -0.85
N PHE A 670 25.02 40.93 0.23
CA PHE A 670 23.87 40.17 0.81
C PHE A 670 22.54 40.83 0.48
N SER A 671 22.50 41.89 -0.32
CA SER A 671 21.29 42.61 -0.69
C SER A 671 21.46 43.37 -2.00
N ARG A 672 20.35 43.72 -2.62
CA ARG A 672 20.28 44.77 -3.65
C ARG A 672 19.75 46.05 -3.00
N LYS A 673 19.85 47.20 -3.68
CA LYS A 673 19.38 48.50 -3.17
C LYS A 673 17.91 48.47 -2.70
N TRP A 674 17.04 47.72 -3.42
CA TRP A 674 15.63 47.61 -3.09
C TRP A 674 15.36 46.61 -1.96
N SER A 675 16.16 45.51 -1.82
CA SER A 675 15.97 44.48 -0.81
C SER A 675 16.73 44.78 0.51
N GLU A 676 17.57 45.83 0.54
CA GLU A 676 18.39 46.15 1.68
C GLU A 676 17.57 46.58 2.90
N ASN A 677 16.53 47.41 2.67
CA ASN A 677 15.65 47.92 3.71
C ASN A 677 14.23 47.34 3.66
N PHE A 678 14.03 46.21 3.01
CA PHE A 678 12.73 45.60 2.92
C PHE A 678 12.18 45.27 4.31
N LEU A 679 11.04 45.90 4.66
CA LEU A 679 10.34 45.79 5.95
C LEU A 679 11.19 46.00 7.21
N ASN A 680 12.31 46.73 7.11
CA ASN A 680 13.22 46.91 8.26
C ASN A 680 12.81 48.07 9.21
N ASN A 681 12.11 49.07 8.70
CA ASN A 681 11.67 50.24 9.44
C ASN A 681 10.17 50.18 9.82
N THR A 682 9.65 49.00 10.09
CA THR A 682 8.27 48.83 10.53
C THR A 682 8.17 49.08 12.02
N HIS A 683 7.15 49.86 12.44
CA HIS A 683 6.83 50.16 13.83
C HIS A 683 5.38 49.82 14.16
N PHE A 684 4.95 48.63 13.72
CA PHE A 684 3.57 48.21 13.94
C PHE A 684 3.36 47.67 15.35
N ASP A 685 2.30 48.12 16.02
CA ASP A 685 1.96 47.69 17.39
C ASP A 685 1.04 46.43 17.35
N PHE A 686 1.68 45.27 17.12
CA PHE A 686 0.99 43.97 17.04
C PHE A 686 0.25 43.59 18.31
N ILE A 687 0.82 43.94 19.48
CA ILE A 687 0.19 43.63 20.77
C ILE A 687 -1.06 44.48 21.03
N ARG A 688 -1.16 45.66 20.44
CA ARG A 688 -2.39 46.47 20.51
C ARG A 688 -3.52 45.81 19.74
N VAL A 689 -3.23 45.23 18.60
CA VAL A 689 -4.22 44.62 17.67
C VAL A 689 -4.56 43.17 18.05
N ARG A 690 -3.90 42.57 19.06
CA ARG A 690 -4.06 41.14 19.42
C ARG A 690 -5.52 40.67 19.62
N LYS A 691 -6.38 41.55 20.20
CA LYS A 691 -7.80 41.23 20.43
C LYS A 691 -8.54 40.98 19.09
N VAL A 692 -8.18 41.77 18.06
CA VAL A 692 -8.72 41.56 16.70
C VAL A 692 -8.24 40.23 16.14
N GLY A 693 -6.96 39.89 16.29
CA GLY A 693 -6.40 38.61 15.91
C GLY A 693 -7.13 37.43 16.58
N TYR A 694 -7.37 37.50 17.89
CA TYR A 694 -8.12 36.49 18.64
C TYR A 694 -9.56 36.39 18.16
N THR A 695 -10.26 37.51 17.91
CA THR A 695 -11.61 37.51 17.40
C THR A 695 -11.70 36.85 16.02
N ILE A 696 -10.78 37.19 15.11
CA ILE A 696 -10.72 36.58 13.78
C ILE A 696 -10.47 35.07 13.93
N ALA A 697 -9.53 34.64 14.75
CA ALA A 697 -9.26 33.23 14.97
C ALA A 697 -10.49 32.48 15.52
N VAL A 698 -11.17 33.05 16.53
CA VAL A 698 -12.40 32.45 17.09
C VAL A 698 -13.52 32.37 16.05
N VAL A 699 -13.71 33.42 15.25
CA VAL A 699 -14.73 33.43 14.19
C VAL A 699 -14.41 32.37 13.12
N LEU A 700 -13.15 32.27 12.68
CA LEU A 700 -12.74 31.28 11.71
C LEU A 700 -12.91 29.83 12.23
N ILE A 701 -12.56 29.57 13.49
CA ILE A 701 -12.78 28.28 14.13
C ILE A 701 -14.30 28.00 14.25
N ALA A 702 -15.10 28.99 14.68
CA ALA A 702 -16.53 28.80 14.79
C ALA A 702 -17.17 28.47 13.41
N LEU A 703 -16.77 29.17 12.35
CA LEU A 703 -17.20 28.86 10.98
C LEU A 703 -16.75 27.45 10.55
N SER A 704 -15.53 27.06 10.89
CA SER A 704 -15.00 25.71 10.65
C SER A 704 -15.84 24.65 11.37
N CYS A 705 -16.17 24.86 12.63
CA CYS A 705 -17.02 23.95 13.40
C CYS A 705 -18.45 23.88 12.85
N ILE A 706 -19.04 25.01 12.47
CA ILE A 706 -20.36 25.07 11.85
C ILE A 706 -20.35 24.29 10.52
N SER A 707 -19.35 24.52 9.67
CA SER A 707 -19.23 23.79 8.40
C SER A 707 -19.06 22.29 8.63
N PHE A 708 -18.24 21.90 9.60
CA PHE A 708 -18.04 20.50 9.95
C PHE A 708 -19.34 19.82 10.38
N VAL A 709 -20.17 20.48 11.20
CA VAL A 709 -21.47 19.93 11.64
C VAL A 709 -22.49 19.93 10.52
N ALA A 710 -22.51 20.98 9.68
CA ALA A 710 -23.54 21.14 8.62
C ALA A 710 -23.24 20.32 7.37
N ARG A 711 -21.98 20.17 6.99
CA ARG A 711 -21.56 19.56 5.72
C ARG A 711 -20.68 18.31 5.91
N GLY A 712 -20.10 18.10 7.09
CA GLY A 712 -19.14 17.05 7.34
C GLY A 712 -17.78 17.28 6.65
N LEU A 713 -17.01 16.21 6.53
CA LEU A 713 -15.75 16.14 5.78
C LEU A 713 -15.92 15.20 4.59
N ASN A 714 -15.27 15.52 3.49
CA ASN A 714 -15.11 14.63 2.37
C ASN A 714 -13.97 13.63 2.70
N LEU A 715 -14.33 12.51 3.35
CA LEU A 715 -13.38 11.49 3.76
C LEU A 715 -13.03 10.58 2.59
N GLY A 716 -11.74 10.26 2.46
CA GLY A 716 -11.27 9.27 1.50
C GLY A 716 -11.63 7.84 1.88
N ALA A 717 -11.52 6.93 0.93
CA ALA A 717 -11.76 5.50 1.14
C ALA A 717 -10.89 4.92 2.27
N GLU A 718 -9.71 5.50 2.53
CA GLU A 718 -8.84 5.09 3.63
C GLU A 718 -9.47 5.29 5.02
N PHE A 719 -10.45 6.20 5.15
CA PHE A 719 -11.14 6.50 6.41
C PHE A 719 -12.56 5.99 6.47
N THR A 720 -13.21 5.84 5.32
CA THR A 720 -14.59 5.32 5.24
C THR A 720 -14.66 3.81 5.04
N GLY A 721 -13.58 3.21 4.54
CA GLY A 721 -13.61 1.86 3.98
C GLY A 721 -14.35 1.83 2.65
N GLY A 722 -14.29 0.71 1.97
CA GLY A 722 -14.98 0.49 0.71
C GLY A 722 -14.03 0.23 -0.47
N ARG A 723 -14.60 0.35 -1.67
CA ARG A 723 -13.87 0.24 -2.93
C ARG A 723 -13.87 1.57 -3.64
N ALA A 724 -12.71 2.02 -4.10
CA ALA A 724 -12.54 3.24 -4.87
C ALA A 724 -11.90 2.94 -6.22
N TYR A 725 -12.50 3.43 -7.28
CA TYR A 725 -12.05 3.24 -8.65
C TYR A 725 -11.81 4.60 -9.30
N VAL A 726 -10.73 4.75 -10.03
CA VAL A 726 -10.55 5.86 -10.97
C VAL A 726 -10.72 5.29 -12.38
N ILE A 727 -11.73 5.79 -13.08
CA ILE A 727 -12.12 5.31 -14.40
C ILE A 727 -11.91 6.41 -15.42
N ARG A 728 -11.30 6.08 -16.55
CA ARG A 728 -11.10 6.98 -17.70
C ARG A 728 -12.03 6.59 -18.83
N PHE A 729 -12.71 7.59 -19.35
CA PHE A 729 -13.55 7.49 -20.54
C PHE A 729 -12.79 7.99 -21.79
N ASP A 730 -13.26 7.62 -22.96
CA ASP A 730 -12.74 8.09 -24.24
C ASP A 730 -13.17 9.53 -24.60
N LYS A 731 -14.19 10.06 -23.90
CA LYS A 731 -14.71 11.42 -24.03
C LYS A 731 -14.97 12.05 -22.67
N ALA A 732 -15.18 13.34 -22.62
CA ALA A 732 -15.63 14.04 -21.43
C ALA A 732 -17.04 13.55 -21.02
N VAL A 733 -17.21 13.21 -19.72
CA VAL A 733 -18.44 12.70 -19.16
C VAL A 733 -18.79 13.50 -17.90
N SER A 734 -20.08 13.72 -17.62
CA SER A 734 -20.47 14.47 -16.43
C SER A 734 -20.57 13.53 -15.21
N ALA A 735 -20.12 13.99 -14.03
CA ALA A 735 -20.21 13.21 -12.80
C ALA A 735 -21.68 12.90 -12.42
N GLU A 736 -22.62 13.74 -12.83
CA GLU A 736 -24.05 13.51 -12.57
C GLU A 736 -24.61 12.37 -13.43
N GLU A 737 -24.19 12.28 -14.70
CA GLU A 737 -24.58 11.21 -15.61
C GLU A 737 -24.04 9.86 -15.13
N VAL A 738 -22.75 9.83 -14.72
CA VAL A 738 -22.14 8.63 -14.11
C VAL A 738 -22.86 8.24 -12.81
N ARG A 739 -23.22 9.21 -11.96
CA ARG A 739 -23.95 8.96 -10.71
C ARG A 739 -25.33 8.38 -10.96
N GLN A 740 -26.05 8.88 -11.97
CA GLN A 740 -27.38 8.38 -12.28
C GLN A 740 -27.32 6.92 -12.75
N ASN A 741 -26.43 6.60 -13.69
CA ASN A 741 -26.30 5.23 -14.21
C ASN A 741 -25.89 4.24 -13.12
N LEU A 742 -24.94 4.61 -12.27
CA LEU A 742 -24.53 3.78 -11.13
C LEU A 742 -25.64 3.63 -10.09
N GLY A 743 -26.41 4.69 -9.83
CA GLY A 743 -27.55 4.64 -8.91
C GLY A 743 -28.62 3.67 -9.35
N GLU A 744 -28.93 3.63 -10.65
CA GLU A 744 -29.87 2.69 -11.24
C GLU A 744 -29.33 1.25 -11.14
N ALA A 745 -28.06 1.03 -11.49
CA ALA A 745 -27.42 -0.29 -11.44
C ALA A 745 -27.34 -0.84 -10.02
N PHE A 746 -26.85 -0.07 -9.07
CA PHE A 746 -26.79 -0.51 -7.67
C PHE A 746 -28.17 -0.76 -7.06
N SER A 747 -29.18 0.03 -7.42
CA SER A 747 -30.56 -0.16 -6.96
C SER A 747 -31.18 -1.45 -7.48
N GLN A 748 -30.83 -1.87 -8.68
CA GLN A 748 -31.32 -3.14 -9.26
C GLN A 748 -30.71 -4.36 -8.57
N HIS A 749 -29.43 -4.28 -8.15
CA HIS A 749 -28.72 -5.40 -7.53
C HIS A 749 -28.92 -5.50 -6.00
N ALA A 750 -29.23 -4.40 -5.34
CA ALA A 750 -29.38 -4.35 -3.87
C ALA A 750 -30.76 -4.76 -3.35
N GLY A 751 -31.77 -4.89 -4.20
CA GLY A 751 -33.12 -5.26 -3.80
C GLY A 751 -33.74 -4.31 -2.76
N ALA A 752 -34.21 -4.85 -1.62
CA ALA A 752 -34.86 -4.07 -0.56
C ALA A 752 -33.91 -3.12 0.20
N ASP A 753 -32.59 -3.34 0.14
CA ASP A 753 -31.57 -2.55 0.83
C ASP A 753 -30.96 -1.44 -0.05
N ALA A 754 -31.54 -1.17 -1.22
CA ALA A 754 -31.04 -0.18 -2.19
C ALA A 754 -30.81 1.23 -1.59
N SER A 755 -31.59 1.62 -0.58
CA SER A 755 -31.44 2.91 0.12
C SER A 755 -30.25 2.99 1.06
N ALA A 756 -29.61 1.87 1.37
CA ALA A 756 -28.47 1.77 2.28
C ALA A 756 -27.10 1.81 1.56
N ILE A 757 -27.07 1.70 0.21
CA ILE A 757 -25.82 1.73 -0.53
C ILE A 757 -25.30 3.16 -0.64
N SER A 758 -24.20 3.41 0.07
CA SER A 758 -23.45 4.66 -0.09
C SER A 758 -22.48 4.55 -1.25
N PHE A 759 -22.60 5.43 -2.23
CA PHE A 759 -21.58 5.60 -3.27
C PHE A 759 -21.41 7.07 -3.62
N GLU A 760 -20.23 7.43 -4.08
CA GLU A 760 -19.86 8.79 -4.43
C GLU A 760 -19.16 8.81 -5.78
N VAL A 761 -19.54 9.77 -6.64
CA VAL A 761 -18.92 10.00 -7.94
C VAL A 761 -18.39 11.41 -8.00
N LYS A 762 -17.13 11.57 -8.37
CA LYS A 762 -16.45 12.86 -8.52
C LYS A 762 -15.57 12.86 -9.75
N GLN A 763 -15.46 14.01 -10.39
CA GLN A 763 -14.44 14.22 -11.42
C GLN A 763 -13.04 14.11 -10.79
N TYR A 764 -12.13 13.46 -11.48
CA TYR A 764 -10.76 13.24 -11.04
C TYR A 764 -9.76 13.65 -12.12
N GLY A 765 -9.20 14.85 -11.98
CA GLY A 765 -8.27 15.40 -12.96
C GLY A 765 -8.94 15.88 -14.23
N ASN A 766 -8.76 15.15 -15.32
CA ASN A 766 -9.30 15.48 -16.62
C ASN A 766 -10.84 15.29 -16.67
N GLU A 767 -11.51 15.99 -17.60
CA GLU A 767 -12.97 15.90 -17.77
C GLU A 767 -13.47 14.50 -18.16
N ASN A 768 -12.58 13.65 -18.62
CA ASN A 768 -12.86 12.26 -18.98
C ASN A 768 -12.44 11.25 -17.89
N GLN A 769 -12.17 11.69 -16.67
CA GLN A 769 -11.80 10.80 -15.57
C GLN A 769 -12.72 11.00 -14.38
N MET A 770 -13.30 9.91 -13.88
CA MET A 770 -14.18 9.91 -12.72
C MET A 770 -13.62 9.01 -11.62
N ARG A 771 -13.69 9.49 -10.38
CA ARG A 771 -13.46 8.69 -9.19
C ARG A 771 -14.81 8.25 -8.62
N ILE A 772 -14.94 6.94 -8.45
CA ILE A 772 -16.13 6.28 -7.89
C ILE A 772 -15.71 5.61 -6.60
N VAL A 773 -16.37 5.94 -5.49
CA VAL A 773 -16.18 5.28 -4.20
C VAL A 773 -17.50 4.62 -3.82
N THR A 774 -17.49 3.33 -3.48
CA THR A 774 -18.66 2.58 -3.08
C THR A 774 -18.41 1.72 -1.85
N GLN A 775 -19.42 1.65 -0.98
CA GLN A 775 -19.43 0.76 0.18
C GLN A 775 -20.26 -0.52 -0.06
N TYR A 776 -20.70 -0.75 -1.31
CA TYR A 776 -21.41 -1.99 -1.64
C TYR A 776 -20.51 -3.20 -1.39
N ARG A 777 -20.97 -4.15 -0.58
CA ARG A 777 -20.24 -5.36 -0.16
C ARG A 777 -18.81 -5.08 0.36
N TYR A 778 -18.60 -3.94 1.05
CA TYR A 778 -17.26 -3.53 1.48
C TYR A 778 -16.68 -4.38 2.61
N ASP A 779 -17.52 -5.08 3.37
CA ASP A 779 -17.16 -6.04 4.41
C ASP A 779 -16.81 -7.43 3.86
N ASP A 780 -17.20 -7.72 2.60
CA ASP A 780 -16.78 -8.90 1.87
C ASP A 780 -15.52 -8.60 1.05
N THR A 781 -14.42 -9.19 1.48
CA THR A 781 -13.11 -9.00 0.85
C THR A 781 -12.75 -10.08 -0.17
N SER A 782 -13.72 -10.95 -0.57
CA SER A 782 -13.50 -11.96 -1.60
C SER A 782 -13.25 -11.36 -2.99
N ASP A 783 -12.61 -12.14 -3.85
CA ASP A 783 -12.38 -11.72 -5.24
C ASP A 783 -13.66 -11.81 -6.06
N GLU A 784 -14.58 -12.71 -5.69
CA GLU A 784 -15.91 -12.82 -6.26
C GLU A 784 -16.72 -11.55 -6.03
N ALA A 785 -16.75 -11.03 -4.79
CA ALA A 785 -17.42 -9.77 -4.47
C ALA A 785 -16.79 -8.59 -5.21
N THR A 786 -15.48 -8.62 -5.43
CA THR A 786 -14.79 -7.56 -6.18
C THR A 786 -15.15 -7.63 -7.67
N ALA A 787 -15.15 -8.82 -8.26
CA ALA A 787 -15.54 -9.01 -9.66
C ALA A 787 -17.00 -8.63 -9.91
N GLU A 788 -17.91 -8.94 -8.98
CA GLU A 788 -19.33 -8.55 -9.05
C GLU A 788 -19.48 -7.02 -9.04
N VAL A 789 -18.79 -6.33 -8.13
CA VAL A 789 -18.85 -4.86 -8.07
C VAL A 789 -18.28 -4.22 -9.34
N GLU A 790 -17.17 -4.75 -9.86
CA GLU A 790 -16.57 -4.27 -11.10
C GLU A 790 -17.49 -4.53 -12.31
N GLN A 791 -18.21 -5.66 -12.32
CA GLN A 791 -19.19 -5.98 -13.36
C GLN A 791 -20.38 -5.00 -13.31
N ILE A 792 -20.93 -4.72 -12.12
CA ILE A 792 -22.02 -3.75 -11.96
C ILE A 792 -21.59 -2.36 -12.44
N ILE A 793 -20.37 -1.94 -12.08
CA ILE A 793 -19.82 -0.65 -12.52
C ILE A 793 -19.63 -0.63 -14.05
N PHE A 794 -19.12 -1.71 -14.63
CA PHE A 794 -18.93 -1.85 -16.07
C PHE A 794 -20.25 -1.74 -16.83
N ASP A 795 -21.27 -2.49 -16.40
CA ASP A 795 -22.58 -2.53 -17.06
C ASP A 795 -23.27 -1.16 -16.98
N ALA A 796 -23.13 -0.46 -15.85
CA ALA A 796 -23.62 0.90 -15.67
C ALA A 796 -22.92 1.93 -16.58
N LEU A 797 -21.61 1.78 -16.80
CA LEU A 797 -20.79 2.77 -17.48
C LEU A 797 -20.53 2.46 -18.95
N LYS A 798 -20.70 1.22 -19.39
CA LYS A 798 -20.53 0.79 -20.79
C LYS A 798 -21.25 1.72 -21.79
N PRO A 799 -22.50 2.18 -21.57
CA PRO A 799 -23.19 3.08 -22.49
C PRO A 799 -22.55 4.45 -22.66
N LEU A 800 -21.67 4.86 -21.73
CA LEU A 800 -21.02 6.16 -21.76
C LEU A 800 -19.76 6.19 -22.64
N TYR A 801 -19.26 5.04 -23.08
CA TYR A 801 -18.16 4.94 -24.06
C TYR A 801 -18.67 5.13 -25.48
N SER A 802 -17.84 5.69 -26.37
CA SER A 802 -18.19 5.90 -27.79
C SER A 802 -18.00 4.64 -28.63
N TYR A 803 -17.39 3.61 -28.07
CA TYR A 803 -17.12 2.33 -28.73
C TYR A 803 -17.48 1.17 -27.78
N ASP A 804 -17.65 -0.01 -28.33
CA ASP A 804 -17.96 -1.21 -27.53
C ASP A 804 -16.69 -1.68 -26.82
N ILE A 805 -16.59 -1.38 -25.52
CA ILE A 805 -15.50 -1.83 -24.66
C ILE A 805 -15.88 -3.17 -24.03
N SER A 806 -14.96 -4.13 -24.04
CA SER A 806 -15.16 -5.41 -23.35
C SER A 806 -14.87 -5.27 -21.83
N PHE A 807 -15.42 -6.16 -21.02
CA PHE A 807 -15.17 -6.17 -19.58
C PHE A 807 -13.67 -6.37 -19.25
N GLU A 808 -12.98 -7.20 -20.00
CA GLU A 808 -11.54 -7.40 -19.83
C GLU A 808 -10.73 -6.15 -20.15
N GLN A 809 -11.07 -5.44 -21.23
CA GLN A 809 -10.45 -4.16 -21.56
C GLN A 809 -10.74 -3.11 -20.50
N PHE A 810 -11.97 -3.04 -20.01
CA PHE A 810 -12.35 -2.11 -18.94
C PHE A 810 -11.58 -2.36 -17.65
N ARG A 811 -11.31 -3.61 -17.32
CA ARG A 811 -10.57 -4.08 -16.13
C ARG A 811 -9.06 -3.99 -16.29
N ASN A 812 -8.56 -4.07 -17.52
CA ASN A 812 -7.13 -4.15 -17.78
C ASN A 812 -6.49 -2.75 -17.69
N THR A 813 -5.95 -2.45 -16.53
CA THR A 813 -5.24 -1.19 -16.22
C THR A 813 -3.93 -1.02 -17.00
N GLN A 814 -3.51 -1.97 -17.83
CA GLN A 814 -2.15 -2.06 -18.36
C GLN A 814 -2.01 -1.72 -19.83
N THR A 815 -2.95 -2.17 -20.66
CA THR A 815 -2.84 -2.08 -22.11
C THR A 815 -3.73 -0.99 -22.66
N ASP A 816 -4.85 -0.68 -22.03
CA ASP A 816 -5.79 0.31 -22.50
C ASP A 816 -5.68 1.64 -21.76
N VAL A 817 -5.79 2.71 -22.56
CA VAL A 817 -5.81 4.08 -22.04
C VAL A 817 -7.12 4.38 -21.31
N ASN A 818 -8.19 3.64 -21.61
CA ASN A 818 -9.56 3.80 -21.09
C ASN A 818 -9.95 2.59 -20.21
N GLY A 819 -10.83 2.83 -19.26
CA GLY A 819 -11.25 1.86 -18.25
C GLY A 819 -10.74 2.17 -16.86
N ILE A 820 -10.58 1.17 -16.01
CA ILE A 820 -10.10 1.31 -14.62
C ILE A 820 -8.60 1.66 -14.63
N LEU A 821 -8.25 2.85 -14.15
CA LEU A 821 -6.85 3.29 -13.95
C LEU A 821 -6.30 2.90 -12.59
N THR A 822 -7.15 2.99 -11.55
CA THR A 822 -6.81 2.54 -10.20
C THR A 822 -7.99 1.84 -9.58
N ALA A 823 -7.69 0.83 -8.77
CA ALA A 823 -8.66 0.15 -7.94
C ALA A 823 -8.09 0.03 -6.52
N ASP A 824 -8.79 0.60 -5.55
CA ASP A 824 -8.45 0.55 -4.14
C ASP A 824 -9.54 -0.21 -3.40
N LYS A 825 -9.16 -1.18 -2.59
CA LYS A 825 -10.06 -1.94 -1.72
C LYS A 825 -9.57 -1.86 -0.30
N ILE A 826 -10.38 -1.31 0.60
CA ILE A 826 -10.01 -1.04 1.98
C ILE A 826 -11.08 -1.62 2.91
N GLY A 827 -10.67 -2.59 3.71
CA GLY A 827 -11.54 -3.21 4.70
C GLY A 827 -11.89 -2.28 5.87
N PRO A 828 -13.04 -2.52 6.56
CA PRO A 828 -13.53 -1.64 7.63
C PRO A 828 -12.57 -1.53 8.82
N SER A 829 -11.87 -2.60 9.18
CA SER A 829 -10.90 -2.60 10.30
C SER A 829 -9.72 -1.66 10.02
N ILE A 830 -9.20 -1.67 8.79
CA ILE A 830 -8.11 -0.77 8.39
C ILE A 830 -8.56 0.68 8.39
N ALA A 831 -9.72 0.99 7.83
CA ALA A 831 -10.24 2.35 7.79
C ALA A 831 -10.37 2.95 9.19
N LYS A 832 -10.82 2.16 10.16
CA LYS A 832 -10.92 2.56 11.56
C LYS A 832 -9.55 2.79 12.19
N ASP A 833 -8.59 1.88 11.96
CA ASP A 833 -7.21 2.03 12.45
C ASP A 833 -6.54 3.26 11.87
N MET A 834 -6.70 3.51 10.57
CA MET A 834 -6.18 4.69 9.90
C MET A 834 -6.75 5.98 10.49
N THR A 835 -8.04 6.00 10.79
CA THR A 835 -8.71 7.15 11.44
C THR A 835 -8.11 7.44 12.82
N TRP A 836 -7.94 6.43 13.66
CA TRP A 836 -7.35 6.61 14.99
C TRP A 836 -5.88 7.00 14.90
N ASN A 837 -5.12 6.39 14.01
CA ASN A 837 -3.71 6.74 13.79
C ASN A 837 -3.55 8.19 13.33
N ALA A 838 -4.44 8.68 12.47
CA ALA A 838 -4.47 10.08 12.04
C ALA A 838 -4.70 11.02 13.23
N ILE A 839 -5.69 10.74 14.08
CA ILE A 839 -5.98 11.53 15.28
C ILE A 839 -4.79 11.50 16.25
N TYR A 840 -4.25 10.32 16.53
CA TYR A 840 -3.12 10.19 17.46
C TYR A 840 -1.86 10.88 16.94
N SER A 841 -1.57 10.81 15.64
CA SER A 841 -0.39 11.45 15.06
C SER A 841 -0.41 12.96 15.23
N VAL A 842 -1.55 13.62 15.00
CA VAL A 842 -1.73 15.05 15.20
C VAL A 842 -1.60 15.40 16.69
N LEU A 843 -2.26 14.64 17.57
CA LEU A 843 -2.21 14.88 19.01
C LEU A 843 -0.79 14.69 19.57
N PHE A 844 -0.11 13.59 19.23
CA PHE A 844 1.26 13.34 19.66
C PHE A 844 2.23 14.39 19.14
N SER A 845 2.06 14.87 17.91
CA SER A 845 2.89 15.95 17.36
C SER A 845 2.74 17.24 18.15
N LEU A 846 1.50 17.65 18.47
CA LEU A 846 1.25 18.85 19.28
C LEU A 846 1.84 18.72 20.68
N ILE A 847 1.70 17.56 21.33
CA ILE A 847 2.25 17.28 22.65
C ILE A 847 3.79 17.30 22.60
N ALA A 848 4.39 16.58 21.67
CA ALA A 848 5.84 16.47 21.55
C ALA A 848 6.49 17.83 21.29
N ILE A 849 5.90 18.64 20.41
CA ILE A 849 6.36 20.00 20.15
C ILE A 849 6.16 20.90 21.39
N GLY A 850 5.00 20.81 22.04
CA GLY A 850 4.74 21.56 23.27
C GLY A 850 5.76 21.25 24.39
N LEU A 851 6.08 19.98 24.58
CA LEU A 851 7.11 19.53 25.52
C LEU A 851 8.51 20.05 25.11
N TYR A 852 8.85 19.93 23.81
CA TYR A 852 10.12 20.44 23.31
C TYR A 852 10.27 21.95 23.56
N ILE A 853 9.26 22.75 23.25
CA ILE A 853 9.28 24.21 23.47
C ILE A 853 9.35 24.52 24.95
N THR A 854 8.64 23.81 25.83
CA THR A 854 8.70 23.96 27.29
C THR A 854 10.13 23.72 27.77
N PHE A 855 10.76 22.66 27.37
CA PHE A 855 12.15 22.33 27.74
C PHE A 855 13.16 23.36 27.19
N ARG A 856 12.99 23.74 25.92
CA ARG A 856 13.91 24.67 25.23
C ARG A 856 13.89 26.10 25.77
N PHE A 857 12.70 26.61 26.03
CA PHE A 857 12.49 27.99 26.51
C PHE A 857 12.36 28.11 28.04
N LYS A 858 12.36 26.99 28.76
CA LYS A 858 12.28 26.90 30.24
C LYS A 858 11.06 27.58 30.86
N ARG A 859 10.03 27.88 30.09
CA ARG A 859 8.79 28.52 30.54
C ARG A 859 7.60 27.99 29.74
N TRP A 860 6.58 27.50 30.42
CA TRP A 860 5.38 26.91 29.80
C TRP A 860 4.55 27.92 28.99
N GLN A 861 4.67 29.22 29.27
CA GLN A 861 3.93 30.27 28.54
C GLN A 861 4.28 30.28 27.04
N TRP A 862 5.53 30.02 26.69
CA TRP A 862 5.96 29.92 25.29
C TRP A 862 5.34 28.72 24.60
N ALA A 863 5.34 27.57 25.27
CA ALA A 863 4.75 26.35 24.75
C ALA A 863 3.24 26.50 24.54
N SER A 864 2.53 27.10 25.53
CA SER A 864 1.08 27.31 25.41
C SER A 864 0.72 28.21 24.21
N GLY A 865 1.47 29.32 24.00
CA GLY A 865 1.25 30.20 22.85
C GLY A 865 1.50 29.46 21.50
N ALA A 866 2.61 28.75 21.43
CA ALA A 866 2.98 27.97 20.23
C ALA A 866 1.98 26.87 19.94
N THR A 867 1.70 26.00 20.91
CA THR A 867 0.77 24.85 20.71
C THR A 867 -0.64 25.29 20.36
N LEU A 868 -1.14 26.38 20.99
CA LEU A 868 -2.45 26.95 20.64
C LEU A 868 -2.49 27.45 19.19
N ALA A 869 -1.44 28.16 18.74
CA ALA A 869 -1.39 28.65 17.36
C ALA A 869 -1.35 27.50 16.33
N LEU A 870 -0.59 26.43 16.63
CA LEU A 870 -0.53 25.23 15.78
C LEU A 870 -1.89 24.51 15.74
N ALA A 871 -2.57 24.36 16.87
CA ALA A 871 -3.90 23.76 16.94
C ALA A 871 -4.93 24.59 16.16
N VAL A 872 -4.90 25.92 16.28
CA VAL A 872 -5.76 26.82 15.49
C VAL A 872 -5.49 26.68 14.00
N ASN A 873 -4.23 26.60 13.58
CA ASN A 873 -3.85 26.44 12.17
C ASN A 873 -4.39 25.09 11.63
N ALA A 874 -4.17 23.99 12.33
CA ALA A 874 -4.67 22.68 11.95
C ALA A 874 -6.20 22.64 11.85
N LEU A 875 -6.90 23.14 12.87
CA LEU A 875 -8.37 23.18 12.87
C LEU A 875 -8.95 24.04 11.74
N PHE A 876 -8.27 25.16 11.44
CA PHE A 876 -8.69 26.03 10.34
C PHE A 876 -8.57 25.33 8.98
N ILE A 877 -7.46 24.61 8.74
CA ILE A 877 -7.27 23.89 7.47
C ILE A 877 -8.31 22.78 7.32
N ILE A 878 -8.58 22.00 8.37
CA ILE A 878 -9.64 20.98 8.37
C ILE A 878 -10.99 21.62 8.08
N GLY A 879 -11.30 22.75 8.73
CA GLY A 879 -12.53 23.49 8.47
C GLY A 879 -12.62 24.05 7.05
N LEU A 880 -11.52 24.50 6.48
CA LEU A 880 -11.47 25.03 5.12
C LEU A 880 -11.75 23.93 4.10
N PHE A 881 -11.27 22.71 4.32
CA PHE A 881 -11.60 21.56 3.48
C PHE A 881 -13.09 21.25 3.55
N SER A 882 -13.71 21.29 4.75
CA SER A 882 -15.15 21.15 4.90
C SER A 882 -15.95 22.25 4.19
N MET A 883 -15.46 23.51 4.20
CA MET A 883 -16.15 24.63 3.57
C MET A 883 -16.09 24.61 2.05
N LEU A 884 -14.93 24.25 1.49
CA LEU A 884 -14.62 24.43 0.07
C LEU A 884 -14.88 23.20 -0.79
N TYR A 885 -15.00 21.98 -0.20
CA TYR A 885 -15.23 20.81 -1.03
C TYR A 885 -16.53 20.95 -1.84
N GLY A 886 -16.44 20.59 -3.12
CA GLY A 886 -17.54 20.78 -4.09
C GLY A 886 -17.69 22.17 -4.68
N PHE A 887 -16.94 23.18 -4.20
CA PHE A 887 -16.93 24.54 -4.78
C PHE A 887 -15.68 24.82 -5.63
N VAL A 888 -14.58 24.12 -5.36
CA VAL A 888 -13.33 24.29 -6.12
C VAL A 888 -13.22 23.22 -7.21
N PRO A 889 -12.52 23.53 -8.33
CA PRO A 889 -12.42 22.63 -9.47
C PRO A 889 -11.38 21.51 -9.27
N PHE A 890 -10.98 21.21 -8.05
CA PHE A 890 -10.04 20.13 -7.71
C PHE A 890 -10.49 19.40 -6.45
N ASN A 891 -10.00 18.18 -6.28
CA ASN A 891 -10.45 17.31 -5.19
C ASN A 891 -9.88 17.77 -3.83
N LEU A 892 -10.76 18.07 -2.87
CA LEU A 892 -10.48 18.34 -1.47
C LEU A 892 -10.91 17.15 -0.60
N GLU A 893 -10.24 16.02 -0.80
CA GLU A 893 -10.46 14.81 -0.02
C GLU A 893 -9.56 14.77 1.19
N VAL A 894 -10.12 14.43 2.34
CA VAL A 894 -9.37 14.14 3.55
C VAL A 894 -8.91 12.69 3.47
N ASN A 895 -7.67 12.50 3.03
CA ASN A 895 -6.99 11.21 2.89
C ASN A 895 -5.71 11.19 3.72
N GLN A 896 -4.92 10.13 3.65
CA GLN A 896 -3.65 10.05 4.38
C GLN A 896 -2.66 11.17 3.99
N ALA A 897 -2.61 11.57 2.73
CA ALA A 897 -1.77 12.68 2.27
C ALA A 897 -2.18 14.00 2.94
N PHE A 898 -3.48 14.24 3.12
CA PHE A 898 -3.97 15.42 3.87
C PHE A 898 -3.47 15.43 5.31
N ILE A 899 -3.47 14.29 6.00
CA ILE A 899 -2.92 14.19 7.36
C ILE A 899 -1.42 14.48 7.36
N ALA A 900 -0.69 14.00 6.35
CA ALA A 900 0.72 14.34 6.17
C ALA A 900 0.93 15.85 5.97
N ALA A 901 0.03 16.53 5.23
CA ALA A 901 0.07 17.98 5.11
C ALA A 901 -0.11 18.68 6.46
N ILE A 902 -1.12 18.30 7.25
CA ILE A 902 -1.37 18.86 8.59
C ILE A 902 -0.13 18.72 9.49
N LEU A 903 0.46 17.53 9.56
CA LEU A 903 1.65 17.28 10.37
C LEU A 903 2.85 18.12 9.90
N THR A 904 3.02 18.20 8.59
CA THR A 904 4.10 18.99 7.98
C THR A 904 3.94 20.48 8.29
N ILE A 905 2.71 20.99 8.20
CA ILE A 905 2.40 22.38 8.52
C ILE A 905 2.66 22.67 10.01
N ILE A 906 2.28 21.76 10.90
CA ILE A 906 2.57 21.86 12.34
C ILE A 906 4.09 21.99 12.55
N GLY A 907 4.89 21.13 11.88
CA GLY A 907 6.36 21.17 11.96
C GLY A 907 6.99 22.41 11.34
N TYR A 908 6.43 22.92 10.25
CA TYR A 908 6.92 24.11 9.57
C TYR A 908 6.53 25.41 10.30
N ALA A 909 5.27 25.57 10.71
CA ALA A 909 4.79 26.79 11.33
C ALA A 909 5.48 27.09 12.68
N ILE A 910 5.90 26.04 13.39
CA ILE A 910 6.64 26.22 14.63
C ILE A 910 8.02 26.84 14.41
N ASN A 911 8.67 26.64 13.24
CA ASN A 911 9.96 27.25 12.92
C ASN A 911 9.89 28.77 13.00
N ASP A 912 8.90 29.41 12.38
CA ASP A 912 8.69 30.85 12.46
C ASP A 912 8.44 31.29 13.91
N THR A 913 7.63 30.51 14.66
CA THR A 913 7.32 30.84 16.07
C THR A 913 8.56 30.81 16.97
N VAL A 914 9.41 29.78 16.82
CA VAL A 914 10.67 29.63 17.58
C VAL A 914 11.62 30.80 17.33
N VAL A 915 11.72 31.22 16.07
CA VAL A 915 12.55 32.34 15.68
C VAL A 915 12.09 33.67 16.35
N VAL A 916 10.79 33.95 16.32
CA VAL A 916 10.21 35.13 16.97
C VAL A 916 10.41 35.05 18.48
N PHE A 917 10.20 33.90 19.10
CA PHE A 917 10.39 33.68 20.53
C PHE A 917 11.86 33.81 20.97
N ASP A 918 12.79 33.29 20.16
CA ASP A 918 14.23 33.47 20.44
C ASP A 918 14.62 34.94 20.37
N ARG A 919 14.06 35.67 19.41
CA ARG A 919 14.27 37.12 19.31
C ARG A 919 13.68 37.90 20.49
N ILE A 920 12.49 37.54 20.94
CA ILE A 920 11.89 38.15 22.13
C ILE A 920 12.79 37.90 23.37
N ARG A 921 13.26 36.65 23.52
CA ARG A 921 14.18 36.29 24.61
C ARG A 921 15.48 37.09 24.55
N GLU A 922 16.04 37.29 23.38
CA GLU A 922 17.22 38.15 23.17
C GLU A 922 16.96 39.61 23.59
N TYR A 923 15.82 40.19 23.18
CA TYR A 923 15.45 41.57 23.56
C TYR A 923 15.19 41.73 25.05
N LEU A 924 14.58 40.73 25.69
CA LEU A 924 14.39 40.71 27.15
C LEU A 924 15.73 40.68 27.91
N GLY A 925 16.75 40.02 27.35
CA GLY A 925 18.11 40.00 27.89
C GLY A 925 18.87 41.31 27.67
N LEU A 926 18.80 41.88 26.45
CA LEU A 926 19.47 43.11 26.08
C LEU A 926 18.86 44.38 26.73
N TYR A 927 17.52 44.39 26.88
CA TYR A 927 16.79 45.56 27.36
C TYR A 927 15.91 45.24 28.56
N PRO A 928 16.46 44.80 29.70
CA PRO A 928 15.69 44.33 30.85
C PRO A 928 14.81 45.40 31.49
N LYS A 929 15.18 46.68 31.32
CA LYS A 929 14.44 47.82 31.85
C LYS A 929 13.28 48.32 30.96
N ARG A 930 13.25 47.87 29.71
CA ARG A 930 12.18 48.25 28.74
C ARG A 930 10.90 47.52 29.07
N ASN A 931 9.76 48.17 28.81
CA ASN A 931 8.45 47.52 28.98
C ASN A 931 8.36 46.23 28.20
N LEU A 932 7.75 45.20 28.76
CA LEU A 932 7.54 43.90 28.11
C LEU A 932 6.83 44.05 26.74
N LYS A 933 5.80 44.92 26.66
CA LYS A 933 5.08 45.20 25.42
C LYS A 933 6.01 45.70 24.31
N ASP A 934 6.86 46.67 24.65
CA ASP A 934 7.77 47.28 23.66
C ASP A 934 8.87 46.31 23.23
N ASN A 935 9.39 45.51 24.16
CA ASN A 935 10.36 44.46 23.79
C ASN A 935 9.72 43.41 22.81
N VAL A 936 8.50 42.97 23.07
CA VAL A 936 7.80 42.02 22.21
C VAL A 936 7.50 42.64 20.84
N ASN A 937 6.91 43.83 20.77
CA ASN A 937 6.64 44.52 19.51
C ASN A 937 7.91 44.76 18.68
N ASN A 938 9.01 45.22 19.30
CA ASN A 938 10.27 45.47 18.61
C ASN A 938 10.89 44.16 18.10
N ALA A 939 10.77 43.08 18.86
CA ALA A 939 11.22 41.75 18.41
C ALA A 939 10.45 41.26 17.18
N ILE A 940 9.10 41.37 17.19
CA ILE A 940 8.27 40.98 16.03
C ILE A 940 8.66 41.84 14.81
N ASN A 941 8.70 43.18 14.95
CA ASN A 941 9.07 44.08 13.83
C ASN A 941 10.46 43.78 13.27
N SER A 942 11.44 43.44 14.13
CA SER A 942 12.80 43.10 13.66
C SER A 942 12.89 41.74 12.93
N THR A 943 11.96 40.84 13.16
CA THR A 943 11.94 39.54 12.49
C THR A 943 10.99 39.48 11.27
N LEU A 944 10.20 40.55 11.04
CA LEU A 944 9.14 40.55 10.03
C LEU A 944 9.67 40.33 8.59
N SER A 945 10.76 41.00 8.20
CA SER A 945 11.40 40.84 6.89
C SER A 945 11.85 39.39 6.67
N ARG A 946 12.43 38.79 7.69
CA ARG A 946 12.87 37.39 7.66
C ARG A 946 11.68 36.43 7.53
N THR A 947 10.69 36.54 8.39
CA THR A 947 9.51 35.67 8.41
C THR A 947 8.75 35.70 7.06
N ILE A 948 8.61 36.87 6.46
CA ILE A 948 7.98 37.01 5.14
C ILE A 948 8.84 36.39 4.02
N ASN A 949 10.15 36.55 4.08
CA ASN A 949 11.04 35.96 3.08
C ASN A 949 11.09 34.43 3.17
N THR A 950 11.14 33.85 4.38
CA THR A 950 11.15 32.40 4.58
C THR A 950 9.84 31.77 4.12
N SER A 951 8.71 32.33 4.56
CA SER A 951 7.39 31.85 4.09
C SER A 951 7.18 32.12 2.60
N GLY A 952 7.72 33.22 2.07
CA GLY A 952 7.66 33.58 0.66
C GLY A 952 8.40 32.60 -0.25
N THR A 953 9.60 32.16 0.10
CA THR A 953 10.33 31.15 -0.68
C THR A 953 9.60 29.82 -0.71
N THR A 954 9.09 29.38 0.43
CA THR A 954 8.29 28.15 0.54
C THR A 954 6.97 28.27 -0.22
N LEU A 955 6.29 29.42 -0.16
CA LEU A 955 5.06 29.67 -0.87
C LEU A 955 5.26 29.63 -2.40
N VAL A 956 6.35 30.19 -2.92
CA VAL A 956 6.69 30.14 -4.34
C VAL A 956 6.86 28.71 -4.81
N THR A 957 7.53 27.85 -4.02
CA THR A 957 7.67 26.43 -4.38
C THR A 957 6.33 25.70 -4.38
N LEU A 958 5.52 25.93 -3.35
CA LEU A 958 4.19 25.30 -3.23
C LEU A 958 3.24 25.72 -4.34
N LEU A 959 3.23 27.00 -4.71
CA LEU A 959 2.42 27.50 -5.83
C LEU A 959 2.87 26.91 -7.18
N ALA A 960 4.16 26.74 -7.40
CA ALA A 960 4.65 26.07 -8.60
C ALA A 960 4.12 24.63 -8.71
N ILE A 961 4.13 23.88 -7.60
CA ILE A 961 3.57 22.53 -7.60
C ILE A 961 2.02 22.56 -7.73
N PHE A 962 1.35 23.52 -7.11
CA PHE A 962 -0.09 23.66 -7.16
C PHE A 962 -0.59 23.85 -8.60
N PHE A 963 0.09 24.67 -9.39
CA PHE A 963 -0.30 24.97 -10.77
C PHE A 963 0.20 23.96 -11.80
N PHE A 964 1.39 23.41 -11.60
CA PHE A 964 2.06 22.54 -12.59
C PHE A 964 2.15 21.07 -12.14
N GLY A 965 1.84 20.75 -10.88
CA GLY A 965 1.75 19.39 -10.37
C GLY A 965 0.48 18.68 -10.82
N GLY A 966 0.48 17.37 -10.76
CA GLY A 966 -0.68 16.54 -11.10
C GLY A 966 -1.85 16.74 -10.14
N GLU A 967 -3.05 16.38 -10.61
CA GLU A 967 -4.29 16.46 -9.82
C GLU A 967 -4.21 15.66 -8.51
N THR A 968 -3.55 14.53 -8.53
CA THR A 968 -3.39 13.62 -7.39
C THR A 968 -2.83 14.30 -6.14
N ILE A 969 -1.92 15.27 -6.30
CA ILE A 969 -1.28 15.99 -5.17
C ILE A 969 -1.82 17.40 -4.96
N ARG A 970 -2.73 17.89 -5.80
CA ARG A 970 -3.20 19.29 -5.76
C ARG A 970 -3.89 19.63 -4.44
N GLY A 971 -4.76 18.77 -3.94
CA GLY A 971 -5.40 18.95 -2.62
C GLY A 971 -4.40 18.98 -1.47
N PHE A 972 -3.41 18.09 -1.48
CA PHE A 972 -2.32 18.05 -0.53
C PHE A 972 -1.50 19.37 -0.55
N ILE A 973 -1.12 19.84 -1.72
CA ILE A 973 -0.36 21.09 -1.89
C ILE A 973 -1.20 22.31 -1.52
N PHE A 974 -2.50 22.28 -1.78
CA PHE A 974 -3.42 23.34 -1.33
C PHE A 974 -3.42 23.46 0.20
N ALA A 975 -3.52 22.32 0.92
CA ALA A 975 -3.44 22.30 2.37
C ALA A 975 -2.13 22.91 2.88
N LEU A 976 -0.98 22.50 2.29
CA LEU A 976 0.33 23.03 2.62
C LEU A 976 0.42 24.55 2.37
N THR A 977 -0.06 25.00 1.22
CA THR A 977 -0.02 26.43 0.81
C THR A 977 -0.79 27.30 1.79
N VAL A 978 -2.04 26.91 2.07
CA VAL A 978 -2.87 27.64 3.06
C VAL A 978 -2.25 27.55 4.44
N GLY A 979 -1.74 26.39 4.82
CA GLY A 979 -1.13 26.16 6.12
C GLY A 979 0.11 27.01 6.40
N VAL A 980 0.95 27.23 5.39
CA VAL A 980 2.11 28.14 5.47
C VAL A 980 1.64 29.57 5.68
N ILE A 981 0.68 30.05 4.89
CA ILE A 981 0.13 31.42 5.02
C ILE A 981 -0.49 31.62 6.40
N VAL A 982 -1.38 30.72 6.81
CA VAL A 982 -2.09 30.82 8.10
C VAL A 982 -1.12 30.63 9.27
N GLY A 983 -0.15 29.73 9.16
CA GLY A 983 0.87 29.49 10.19
C GLY A 983 1.72 30.72 10.45
N THR A 984 2.14 31.43 9.41
CA THR A 984 2.90 32.69 9.54
C THR A 984 2.06 33.78 10.20
N VAL A 985 0.80 33.91 9.82
CA VAL A 985 -0.15 34.86 10.46
C VAL A 985 -0.40 34.45 11.92
N ALA A 986 -0.62 33.19 12.21
CA ALA A 986 -0.86 32.67 13.54
C ALA A 986 0.34 32.89 14.48
N THR A 987 1.58 32.80 13.99
CA THR A 987 2.78 33.09 14.75
C THR A 987 2.75 34.52 15.28
N ILE A 988 2.41 35.49 14.43
CA ILE A 988 2.42 36.92 14.76
C ILE A 988 1.20 37.33 15.61
N PHE A 989 0.00 36.86 15.27
CA PHE A 989 -1.25 37.34 15.84
C PHE A 989 -1.88 36.43 16.92
N ILE A 990 -1.37 35.17 17.06
CA ILE A 990 -1.89 34.20 18.05
C ILE A 990 -0.76 33.77 18.99
N ALA A 991 0.29 33.08 18.49
CA ALA A 991 1.34 32.50 19.34
C ALA A 991 2.03 33.55 20.23
N THR A 992 2.52 34.59 19.60
CA THR A 992 3.26 35.63 20.31
C THR A 992 2.39 36.46 21.27
N PRO A 993 1.18 36.93 20.90
CA PRO A 993 0.31 37.61 21.83
C PRO A 993 -0.18 36.77 23.00
N VAL A 994 -0.50 35.49 22.79
CA VAL A 994 -0.89 34.57 23.88
C VAL A 994 0.25 34.39 24.86
N ALA A 995 1.48 34.13 24.36
CA ALA A 995 2.67 34.07 25.23
C ALA A 995 2.89 35.35 26.01
N TYR A 996 2.69 36.52 25.38
CA TYR A 996 2.77 37.82 26.02
C TYR A 996 1.74 37.99 27.15
N ASP A 997 0.46 37.68 26.89
CA ASP A 997 -0.61 37.83 27.88
C ASP A 997 -0.40 36.90 29.09
N LEU A 998 0.07 35.66 28.87
CA LEU A 998 0.43 34.76 29.96
C LEU A 998 1.63 35.21 30.75
N MET A 999 2.64 35.83 30.13
CA MET A 999 3.80 36.40 30.80
C MET A 999 3.42 37.67 31.59
N ALA A 1000 2.60 38.53 31.01
CA ALA A 1000 2.13 39.75 31.64
C ALA A 1000 1.27 39.48 32.87
N LYS A 1001 0.40 38.47 32.82
CA LYS A 1001 -0.41 37.99 33.94
C LYS A 1001 0.48 37.50 35.10
N ARG A 1002 1.49 36.69 34.80
CA ARG A 1002 2.43 36.23 35.83
C ARG A 1002 3.22 37.35 36.45
N ALA A 1003 3.73 38.31 35.66
CA ALA A 1003 4.47 39.47 36.20
C ALA A 1003 3.62 40.40 37.09
N LYS A 1004 2.30 40.37 36.98
CA LYS A 1004 1.40 41.05 37.94
C LYS A 1004 1.26 40.24 39.23
N ILE A 1005 1.09 38.92 39.14
CA ILE A 1005 1.01 38.01 40.28
C ILE A 1005 2.31 38.04 41.11
N ASP A 1006 3.47 38.04 40.42
CA ASP A 1006 4.79 38.11 41.09
C ASP A 1006 5.06 39.50 41.76
N LYS A 1007 4.22 40.53 41.50
CA LYS A 1007 4.30 41.88 42.12
C LYS A 1007 3.27 42.10 43.20
N GLU A 1008 2.18 41.35 43.23
CA GLU A 1008 1.20 41.28 44.31
C GLU A 1008 1.65 40.27 45.39
#